data_2423470fef9610db7d1de209a8f93fb9
#
_entry.id   2423470fef9610db7d1de209a8f93fb9
#
_cell.length_a   1.000
_cell.length_b   1.000
_cell.length_c   1.000
_cell.angle_alpha   90.00
_cell.angle_beta   90.00
_cell.angle_gamma   90.00
#
_symmetry.space_group_name_H-M   'P 1'
#
loop_
_entity.id
_entity.type
_entity.pdbx_description
1 polymer ?
#
loop_
_entity_poly.entity_id
_entity_poly.type
_entity_poly.pdbx_seq_one_letter_code
_entity_poly.pdbx_strand_id
1 'polypeptide(L)'
;MKQVILRHGRAVVEEVPAPALLPGSILVRVAFSCISPGTEGATLSSTEVRMGLGLIKSALRHPDKVRQVIASLRSRGLQATRALIQDRFAFGSAVGYSCAGTVVEIGEGVENIRLGDRVACAGSGYANHAEVVVVPQNLAVPVPEGVELDQAATVTLGAIALQGVRRAQPALGESIGVIGLGILGQLTVQLLKATGCRVIGLDLRRARVELARSLSLDEGLVPSDGDPEERVRQLTNGFGLDVVIITAATPSDDPVRLAMRLARRKGRVVVVGDVGLKLQRQDMYPKELDLLMSTSYGPGRYDPLYEEGGLDYPYAYVRWTENRNMAAYLDLVGSGKIQLRPLLATVIPLAEADRAYTALRTEDGPLTVLLQNPVPSDATPLERRIVLTHRRTAPGKRLRVGIIGAGSFAKGTHLPNLKQLADRFEIRAIVNRTGTSALAVARQYDAAVAATDYHEVLNDPEIDAVLICTRHHLHARQAAEALRAGKHVFLEKPMATEREELADLVKTIQDLQAVGTCPAFMVGFNRRFSPFASKVKEVITGRVHPLLIHYRMNAGSLPPDHWVNSPEGGGRAVGEACHILDLFRYLNGVPAEGVTATAIRAHSPLYHADENFVATVRYRDGSVCTLLYTALGARDFPKEAMEVYVDGRVLVLDDYRVLESYGVKGAGFRTTLQDKGHRAELEAFHRLATGQADAHLALDEYIEITELSFAIRDQTLARQTNDQG
;
A
#
# COMPACT_ATOMS: atom_id res chain seq x y z
N MET A 1 -16.69 -13.84 -1.07
CA MET A 1 -17.39 -12.78 -0.31
C MET A 1 -17.76 -11.62 -1.23
N LYS A 2 -18.80 -10.85 -0.86
CA LYS A 2 -19.20 -9.64 -1.60
C LYS A 2 -18.45 -8.41 -1.09
N GLN A 3 -18.06 -7.52 -1.99
CA GLN A 3 -17.40 -6.26 -1.69
C GLN A 3 -17.85 -5.17 -2.67
N VAL A 4 -18.02 -3.93 -2.18
CA VAL A 4 -18.33 -2.77 -3.01
C VAL A 4 -17.07 -2.21 -3.64
N ILE A 5 -17.11 -2.00 -4.95
CA ILE A 5 -16.02 -1.45 -5.75
C ILE A 5 -16.55 -0.26 -6.54
N LEU A 6 -15.83 0.86 -6.53
CA LEU A 6 -16.10 1.98 -7.44
C LEU A 6 -15.45 1.72 -8.78
N ARG A 7 -16.28 1.55 -9.83
CA ARG A 7 -15.84 1.39 -11.20
C ARG A 7 -16.56 2.40 -12.10
N HIS A 8 -15.82 3.19 -12.86
CA HIS A 8 -16.37 4.21 -13.77
C HIS A 8 -17.38 5.17 -13.11
N GLY A 9 -17.14 5.57 -11.86
CA GLY A 9 -18.02 6.47 -11.12
C GLY A 9 -19.30 5.81 -10.55
N ARG A 10 -19.43 4.48 -10.62
CA ARG A 10 -20.56 3.72 -10.06
C ARG A 10 -20.09 2.75 -8.98
N ALA A 11 -20.91 2.56 -7.97
CA ALA A 11 -20.70 1.52 -6.99
C ALA A 11 -21.21 0.19 -7.58
N VAL A 12 -20.34 -0.83 -7.59
CA VAL A 12 -20.66 -2.17 -8.09
C VAL A 12 -20.31 -3.16 -6.98
N VAL A 13 -21.21 -4.09 -6.73
CA VAL A 13 -20.95 -5.21 -5.80
C VAL A 13 -20.31 -6.35 -6.57
N GLU A 14 -19.11 -6.73 -6.17
CA GLU A 14 -18.38 -7.85 -6.79
C GLU A 14 -18.15 -8.98 -5.80
N GLU A 15 -18.15 -10.20 -6.31
CA GLU A 15 -17.74 -11.37 -5.56
C GLU A 15 -16.23 -11.53 -5.68
N VAL A 16 -15.54 -11.53 -4.54
CA VAL A 16 -14.07 -11.58 -4.43
C VAL A 16 -13.66 -12.62 -3.40
N PRO A 17 -12.45 -13.19 -3.46
CA PRO A 17 -11.90 -14.01 -2.37
C PRO A 17 -11.87 -13.24 -1.06
N ALA A 18 -12.11 -13.90 0.07
CA ALA A 18 -11.93 -13.31 1.39
C ALA A 18 -10.45 -12.90 1.58
N PRO A 19 -10.14 -11.78 2.25
CA PRO A 19 -8.77 -11.33 2.40
C PRO A 19 -7.92 -12.29 3.25
N ALA A 20 -6.61 -12.27 3.04
CA ALA A 20 -5.67 -13.01 3.87
C ALA A 20 -5.51 -12.32 5.23
N LEU A 21 -5.41 -13.12 6.31
CA LEU A 21 -5.06 -12.62 7.63
C LEU A 21 -3.56 -12.22 7.66
N LEU A 22 -3.25 -11.14 8.35
CA LEU A 22 -1.90 -10.60 8.50
C LEU A 22 -1.48 -10.57 9.96
N PRO A 23 -0.18 -10.68 10.28
CA PRO A 23 0.31 -10.38 11.63
C PRO A 23 -0.12 -8.98 12.08
N GLY A 24 -0.38 -8.81 13.38
CA GLY A 24 -0.86 -7.55 13.96
C GLY A 24 -2.27 -7.13 13.54
N SER A 25 -3.01 -7.99 12.82
CA SER A 25 -4.34 -7.68 12.29
C SER A 25 -5.39 -8.70 12.72
N ILE A 26 -6.64 -8.29 12.63
CA ILE A 26 -7.81 -9.13 12.89
C ILE A 26 -8.64 -9.28 11.61
N LEU A 27 -9.31 -10.40 11.46
CA LEU A 27 -10.31 -10.61 10.42
C LEU A 27 -11.69 -10.43 11.03
N VAL A 28 -12.47 -9.52 10.45
CA VAL A 28 -13.77 -9.12 10.99
C VAL A 28 -14.87 -9.46 9.97
N ARG A 29 -15.86 -10.22 10.42
CA ARG A 29 -17.10 -10.41 9.70
C ARG A 29 -17.98 -9.19 9.95
N VAL A 30 -18.17 -8.38 8.93
CA VAL A 30 -18.84 -7.10 9.01
C VAL A 30 -20.36 -7.30 9.06
N ALA A 31 -20.99 -6.72 10.07
CA ALA A 31 -22.45 -6.65 10.15
C ALA A 31 -22.98 -5.39 9.46
N PHE A 32 -22.36 -4.25 9.74
CA PHE A 32 -22.73 -2.95 9.16
C PHE A 32 -21.49 -2.18 8.75
N SER A 33 -21.60 -1.42 7.65
CA SER A 33 -20.62 -0.42 7.27
C SER A 33 -21.32 0.91 6.92
N CYS A 34 -20.65 2.03 7.19
CA CYS A 34 -21.24 3.36 7.12
C CYS A 34 -20.69 4.15 5.92
N ILE A 35 -21.53 4.57 4.99
CA ILE A 35 -21.14 5.41 3.85
C ILE A 35 -21.04 6.88 4.30
N SER A 36 -19.92 7.52 3.98
CA SER A 36 -19.72 8.96 4.20
C SER A 36 -20.02 9.77 2.94
N PRO A 37 -21.07 10.59 2.93
CA PRO A 37 -21.47 11.37 1.76
C PRO A 37 -20.39 12.36 1.29
N GLY A 38 -19.62 12.95 2.21
CA GLY A 38 -18.59 13.94 1.91
C GLY A 38 -17.42 13.32 1.15
N THR A 39 -16.74 12.36 1.76
CA THR A 39 -15.50 11.76 1.23
C THR A 39 -15.77 10.84 0.04
N GLU A 40 -16.76 9.96 0.15
CA GLU A 40 -17.06 8.99 -0.90
C GLU A 40 -17.81 9.61 -2.06
N GLY A 41 -18.69 10.61 -1.79
CA GLY A 41 -19.35 11.39 -2.83
C GLY A 41 -18.38 12.21 -3.67
N ALA A 42 -17.35 12.80 -3.06
CA ALA A 42 -16.29 13.50 -3.77
C ALA A 42 -15.45 12.56 -4.64
N THR A 43 -15.20 11.33 -4.18
CA THR A 43 -14.49 10.30 -4.95
C THR A 43 -15.26 9.89 -6.18
N LEU A 44 -16.57 9.70 -6.08
CA LEU A 44 -17.47 9.40 -7.21
C LEU A 44 -17.44 10.50 -8.26
N SER A 45 -17.63 11.77 -7.86
CA SER A 45 -17.62 12.92 -8.77
C SER A 45 -16.27 13.11 -9.45
N SER A 46 -15.17 12.90 -8.75
CA SER A 46 -13.82 13.00 -9.32
C SER A 46 -13.52 11.91 -10.35
N THR A 47 -14.14 10.76 -10.24
CA THR A 47 -13.97 9.64 -11.17
C THR A 47 -14.75 9.86 -12.46
N GLU A 48 -15.94 10.48 -12.39
CA GLU A 48 -16.73 10.88 -13.57
C GLU A 48 -16.03 11.96 -14.40
N VAL A 49 -15.41 12.94 -13.75
CA VAL A 49 -14.69 14.06 -14.42
C VAL A 49 -13.37 13.59 -15.08
N ARG A 50 -12.79 12.49 -14.64
CA ARG A 50 -11.50 11.98 -15.19
C ARG A 50 -11.62 11.30 -16.55
N MET A 51 -12.81 10.94 -17.03
CA MET A 51 -13.00 10.32 -18.35
C MET A 51 -12.98 11.28 -19.55
N GLY A 52 -12.89 12.61 -19.32
CA GLY A 52 -12.85 13.65 -20.35
C GLY A 52 -11.65 14.60 -20.19
N LEU A 53 -11.88 15.89 -20.45
CA LEU A 53 -10.90 16.99 -20.28
C LEU A 53 -10.22 17.09 -18.89
N GLY A 54 -10.69 16.32 -17.90
CA GLY A 54 -10.14 16.26 -16.55
C GLY A 54 -8.74 15.63 -16.43
N LEU A 55 -8.31 14.81 -17.39
CA LEU A 55 -6.95 14.24 -17.40
C LEU A 55 -5.89 15.35 -17.55
N ILE A 56 -6.15 16.33 -18.39
CA ILE A 56 -5.22 17.46 -18.64
C ILE A 56 -5.17 18.39 -17.42
N LYS A 57 -6.31 18.68 -16.80
CA LYS A 57 -6.37 19.49 -15.58
C LYS A 57 -5.75 18.79 -14.34
N SER A 58 -5.90 17.47 -14.22
CA SER A 58 -5.26 16.69 -13.18
C SER A 58 -3.75 16.59 -13.36
N ALA A 59 -3.28 16.48 -14.60
CA ALA A 59 -1.85 16.51 -14.95
C ALA A 59 -1.19 17.84 -14.55
N LEU A 60 -1.86 18.96 -14.80
CA LEU A 60 -1.39 20.29 -14.41
C LEU A 60 -1.35 20.51 -12.89
N ARG A 61 -2.22 19.86 -12.12
CA ARG A 61 -2.26 19.96 -10.65
C ARG A 61 -1.26 19.03 -9.93
N HIS A 62 -0.76 17.99 -10.60
CA HIS A 62 0.17 17.01 -10.03
C HIS A 62 1.36 16.76 -10.96
N PRO A 63 2.30 17.71 -11.10
CA PRO A 63 3.45 17.60 -12.00
C PRO A 63 4.32 16.37 -11.70
N ASP A 64 4.39 15.93 -10.45
CA ASP A 64 5.16 14.75 -10.05
C ASP A 64 4.59 13.45 -10.62
N LYS A 65 3.26 13.31 -10.72
CA LYS A 65 2.63 12.15 -11.36
C LYS A 65 2.89 12.13 -12.87
N VAL A 66 2.96 13.29 -13.51
CA VAL A 66 3.33 13.40 -14.93
C VAL A 66 4.79 13.00 -15.14
N ARG A 67 5.69 13.45 -14.27
CA ARG A 67 7.10 13.03 -14.29
C ARG A 67 7.26 11.52 -14.10
N GLN A 68 6.50 10.91 -13.19
CA GLN A 68 6.49 9.45 -12.99
C GLN A 68 6.01 8.68 -14.22
N VAL A 69 4.97 9.18 -14.91
CA VAL A 69 4.47 8.57 -16.16
C VAL A 69 5.52 8.72 -17.27
N ILE A 70 6.15 9.88 -17.42
CA ILE A 70 7.21 10.11 -18.42
C ILE A 70 8.44 9.23 -18.11
N ALA A 71 8.83 9.11 -16.84
CA ALA A 71 9.92 8.23 -16.42
C ALA A 71 9.59 6.76 -16.70
N SER A 72 8.35 6.34 -16.44
CA SER A 72 7.87 5.00 -16.77
C SER A 72 7.84 4.74 -18.28
N LEU A 73 7.41 5.72 -19.08
CA LEU A 73 7.45 5.64 -20.55
C LEU A 73 8.87 5.48 -21.08
N ARG A 74 9.82 6.22 -20.51
CA ARG A 74 11.24 6.16 -20.91
C ARG A 74 11.93 4.86 -20.51
N SER A 75 11.56 4.30 -19.35
CA SER A 75 12.22 3.10 -18.80
C SER A 75 11.55 1.79 -19.22
N ARG A 76 10.23 1.77 -19.38
CA ARG A 76 9.44 0.54 -19.58
C ARG A 76 8.74 0.47 -20.96
N GLY A 77 8.74 1.56 -21.72
CA GLY A 77 8.07 1.65 -23.02
C GLY A 77 6.56 1.93 -22.93
N LEU A 78 5.96 2.25 -24.07
CA LEU A 78 4.55 2.66 -24.21
C LEU A 78 3.56 1.58 -23.75
N GLN A 79 3.81 0.31 -24.07
CA GLN A 79 2.89 -0.79 -23.77
C GLN A 79 2.82 -1.09 -22.26
N ALA A 80 3.95 -1.17 -21.58
CA ALA A 80 3.99 -1.42 -20.13
C ALA A 80 3.42 -0.24 -19.34
N THR A 81 3.68 1.00 -19.78
CA THR A 81 3.09 2.19 -19.12
C THR A 81 1.59 2.28 -19.38
N ARG A 82 1.12 1.92 -20.57
CA ARG A 82 -0.31 1.87 -20.89
C ARG A 82 -1.03 0.79 -20.08
N ALA A 83 -0.41 -0.38 -19.90
CA ALA A 83 -0.93 -1.44 -19.03
C ALA A 83 -1.10 -0.97 -17.58
N LEU A 84 -0.08 -0.32 -16.99
CA LEU A 84 -0.15 0.23 -15.64
C LEU A 84 -1.23 1.32 -15.46
N ILE A 85 -1.47 2.12 -16.48
CA ILE A 85 -2.52 3.14 -16.48
C ILE A 85 -3.91 2.48 -16.63
N GLN A 86 -4.04 1.53 -17.54
CA GLN A 86 -5.29 0.79 -17.76
C GLN A 86 -5.70 -0.03 -16.55
N ASP A 87 -4.76 -0.64 -15.83
CA ASP A 87 -5.00 -1.38 -14.58
C ASP A 87 -5.76 -0.54 -13.55
N ARG A 88 -5.31 0.68 -13.35
CA ARG A 88 -5.89 1.58 -12.35
C ARG A 88 -7.34 2.00 -12.67
N PHE A 89 -7.71 1.98 -13.94
CA PHE A 89 -9.05 2.40 -14.40
C PHE A 89 -10.01 1.22 -14.65
N ALA A 90 -9.49 0.06 -15.05
CA ALA A 90 -10.33 -1.08 -15.43
C ALA A 90 -10.95 -1.81 -14.24
N PHE A 91 -10.28 -1.82 -13.08
CA PHE A 91 -10.65 -2.69 -11.96
C PHE A 91 -11.38 -2.01 -10.81
N GLY A 92 -11.43 -0.68 -10.81
CA GLY A 92 -12.06 0.09 -9.74
C GLY A 92 -11.25 0.09 -8.44
N SER A 93 -11.79 0.76 -7.42
CA SER A 93 -11.18 0.85 -6.08
C SER A 93 -12.17 0.37 -5.04
N ALA A 94 -11.72 -0.40 -4.06
CA ALA A 94 -12.50 -0.68 -2.85
C ALA A 94 -12.85 0.63 -2.14
N VAL A 95 -14.03 0.71 -1.56
CA VAL A 95 -14.54 1.89 -0.87
C VAL A 95 -15.04 1.54 0.52
N GLY A 96 -15.24 2.57 1.32
CA GLY A 96 -15.57 2.45 2.73
C GLY A 96 -14.35 2.60 3.62
N TYR A 97 -14.57 3.09 4.84
CA TYR A 97 -13.54 3.28 5.84
C TYR A 97 -14.07 3.25 7.28
N SER A 98 -15.31 2.78 7.46
CA SER A 98 -15.98 2.67 8.77
C SER A 98 -16.94 1.50 8.77
N CYS A 99 -16.73 0.52 9.63
CA CYS A 99 -17.59 -0.64 9.76
C CYS A 99 -17.59 -1.19 11.19
N ALA A 100 -18.52 -2.10 11.48
CA ALA A 100 -18.56 -2.85 12.73
C ALA A 100 -19.01 -4.30 12.48
N GLY A 101 -18.49 -5.21 13.29
CA GLY A 101 -18.75 -6.63 13.12
C GLY A 101 -18.17 -7.48 14.24
N THR A 102 -17.96 -8.77 13.94
CA THR A 102 -17.44 -9.76 14.88
C THR A 102 -16.09 -10.30 14.41
N VAL A 103 -15.14 -10.42 15.30
CA VAL A 103 -13.80 -10.99 15.02
C VAL A 103 -13.92 -12.48 14.78
N VAL A 104 -13.45 -12.94 13.61
CA VAL A 104 -13.52 -14.35 13.19
C VAL A 104 -12.15 -15.02 13.07
N GLU A 105 -11.07 -14.24 12.95
CA GLU A 105 -9.69 -14.74 13.02
C GLU A 105 -8.79 -13.65 13.62
N ILE A 106 -7.69 -14.06 14.26
CA ILE A 106 -6.71 -13.18 14.90
C ILE A 106 -5.32 -13.51 14.40
N GLY A 107 -4.60 -12.50 13.91
CA GLY A 107 -3.21 -12.61 13.49
C GLY A 107 -2.24 -12.64 14.67
N GLU A 108 -1.04 -13.11 14.39
CA GLU A 108 0.05 -13.10 15.36
C GLU A 108 0.35 -11.68 15.86
N GLY A 109 0.62 -11.51 17.15
CA GLY A 109 0.97 -10.22 17.77
C GLY A 109 -0.22 -9.31 18.10
N VAL A 110 -1.46 -9.77 17.97
CA VAL A 110 -2.66 -9.04 18.46
C VAL A 110 -2.87 -9.32 19.93
N GLU A 111 -2.91 -8.27 20.76
CA GLU A 111 -2.93 -8.43 22.21
C GLU A 111 -4.30 -8.13 22.87
N ASN A 112 -5.03 -7.10 22.39
CA ASN A 112 -6.17 -6.52 23.10
C ASN A 112 -7.55 -6.90 22.54
N ILE A 113 -7.61 -7.80 21.56
CA ILE A 113 -8.84 -8.22 20.87
C ILE A 113 -8.87 -9.75 20.84
N ARG A 114 -10.04 -10.33 21.07
CA ARG A 114 -10.27 -11.77 21.14
C ARG A 114 -11.19 -12.26 20.03
N LEU A 115 -11.09 -13.54 19.73
CA LEU A 115 -12.03 -14.21 18.83
C LEU A 115 -13.47 -14.10 19.38
N GLY A 116 -14.40 -13.70 18.52
CA GLY A 116 -15.79 -13.47 18.89
C GLY A 116 -16.11 -12.08 19.42
N ASP A 117 -15.10 -11.23 19.66
CA ASP A 117 -15.34 -9.85 20.10
C ASP A 117 -16.12 -9.07 19.04
N ARG A 118 -17.04 -8.23 19.52
CA ARG A 118 -17.71 -7.20 18.72
C ARG A 118 -16.78 -6.00 18.62
N VAL A 119 -16.42 -5.62 17.40
CA VAL A 119 -15.48 -4.52 17.16
C VAL A 119 -16.03 -3.49 16.18
N ALA A 120 -15.60 -2.24 16.36
CA ALA A 120 -15.78 -1.17 15.39
C ALA A 120 -14.42 -0.85 14.77
N CYS A 121 -14.39 -0.71 13.44
CA CYS A 121 -13.17 -0.62 12.66
C CYS A 121 -13.15 0.65 11.81
N ALA A 122 -11.96 1.24 11.71
CA ALA A 122 -11.67 2.41 10.89
C ALA A 122 -10.60 2.12 9.83
N GLY A 123 -10.44 3.03 8.88
CA GLY A 123 -9.33 3.03 7.94
C GLY A 123 -9.72 2.80 6.49
N SER A 124 -9.34 3.76 5.64
CA SER A 124 -9.47 3.60 4.19
C SER A 124 -8.51 2.52 3.69
N GLY A 125 -9.04 1.54 2.97
CA GLY A 125 -8.31 0.36 2.53
C GLY A 125 -8.41 -0.83 3.50
N TYR A 126 -8.91 -0.61 4.73
CA TYR A 126 -9.10 -1.64 5.77
C TYR A 126 -10.59 -1.87 6.07
N ALA A 127 -11.28 -0.88 6.62
CA ALA A 127 -12.68 -0.98 6.99
C ALA A 127 -13.63 -0.70 5.80
N ASN A 128 -13.47 -1.47 4.73
CA ASN A 128 -14.21 -1.32 3.47
C ASN A 128 -15.66 -1.82 3.58
N HIS A 129 -16.50 -1.43 2.61
CA HIS A 129 -17.83 -2.00 2.43
C HIS A 129 -17.72 -3.42 1.84
N ALA A 130 -17.63 -4.41 2.71
CA ALA A 130 -17.45 -5.82 2.36
C ALA A 130 -18.10 -6.72 3.42
N GLU A 131 -18.30 -7.99 3.10
CA GLU A 131 -18.77 -8.99 4.07
C GLU A 131 -17.70 -9.35 5.10
N VAL A 132 -16.41 -9.24 4.71
CA VAL A 132 -15.26 -9.54 5.57
C VAL A 132 -14.15 -8.54 5.28
N VAL A 133 -13.49 -8.06 6.33
CA VAL A 133 -12.34 -7.15 6.24
C VAL A 133 -11.19 -7.63 7.11
N VAL A 134 -9.95 -7.31 6.71
CA VAL A 134 -8.75 -7.46 7.53
C VAL A 134 -8.33 -6.08 8.01
N VAL A 135 -8.19 -5.92 9.33
CA VAL A 135 -7.97 -4.61 9.96
C VAL A 135 -6.81 -4.70 10.96
N PRO A 136 -5.79 -3.82 10.86
CA PRO A 136 -4.77 -3.71 11.90
C PRO A 136 -5.37 -3.42 13.28
N GLN A 137 -4.78 -3.97 14.35
CA GLN A 137 -5.33 -3.85 15.69
C GLN A 137 -5.53 -2.41 16.17
N ASN A 138 -4.65 -1.47 15.79
CA ASN A 138 -4.78 -0.05 16.16
C ASN A 138 -5.93 0.68 15.46
N LEU A 139 -6.49 0.10 14.40
CA LEU A 139 -7.65 0.61 13.68
C LEU A 139 -8.97 -0.09 14.08
N ALA A 140 -8.95 -0.89 15.13
CA ALA A 140 -10.11 -1.58 15.69
C ALA A 140 -10.25 -1.30 17.19
N VAL A 141 -11.48 -1.17 17.65
CA VAL A 141 -11.80 -0.99 19.08
C VAL A 141 -12.97 -1.91 19.47
N PRO A 142 -12.97 -2.50 20.66
CA PRO A 142 -14.12 -3.24 21.18
C PRO A 142 -15.36 -2.35 21.26
N VAL A 143 -16.51 -2.91 20.92
CA VAL A 143 -17.81 -2.23 21.04
C VAL A 143 -18.31 -2.38 22.47
N PRO A 144 -18.57 -1.27 23.19
CA PRO A 144 -19.08 -1.31 24.56
C PRO A 144 -20.42 -2.04 24.67
N GLU A 145 -20.71 -2.60 25.85
CA GLU A 145 -22.02 -3.17 26.15
C GLU A 145 -23.12 -2.11 25.98
N GLY A 146 -24.25 -2.50 25.39
CA GLY A 146 -25.37 -1.59 25.10
C GLY A 146 -25.24 -0.77 23.82
N VAL A 147 -24.10 -0.80 23.11
CA VAL A 147 -23.94 -0.20 21.77
C VAL A 147 -24.22 -1.25 20.70
N GLU A 148 -25.15 -0.97 19.81
CA GLU A 148 -25.46 -1.87 18.70
C GLU A 148 -24.47 -1.72 17.53
N LEU A 149 -24.27 -2.78 16.72
CA LEU A 149 -23.28 -2.77 15.62
C LEU A 149 -23.60 -1.74 14.52
N ASP A 150 -24.86 -1.41 14.29
CA ASP A 150 -25.27 -0.35 13.37
C ASP A 150 -24.80 1.04 13.85
N GLN A 151 -24.87 1.29 15.16
CA GLN A 151 -24.34 2.48 15.79
C GLN A 151 -22.81 2.49 15.78
N ALA A 152 -22.19 1.36 16.13
CA ALA A 152 -20.74 1.21 16.16
C ALA A 152 -20.09 1.39 14.76
N ALA A 153 -20.80 1.07 13.69
CA ALA A 153 -20.33 1.27 12.31
C ALA A 153 -20.05 2.76 11.96
N THR A 154 -20.50 3.72 12.78
CA THR A 154 -20.22 5.15 12.60
C THR A 154 -18.91 5.61 13.25
N VAL A 155 -18.13 4.70 13.81
CA VAL A 155 -16.97 4.97 14.67
C VAL A 155 -15.98 5.97 14.06
N THR A 156 -15.68 5.84 12.77
CA THR A 156 -14.73 6.73 12.10
C THR A 156 -15.28 8.15 11.96
N LEU A 157 -16.57 8.28 11.61
CA LEU A 157 -17.23 9.60 11.52
C LEU A 157 -17.29 10.28 12.89
N GLY A 158 -17.60 9.51 13.92
CA GLY A 158 -17.60 9.99 15.30
C GLY A 158 -16.23 10.43 15.78
N ALA A 159 -15.19 9.65 15.50
CA ALA A 159 -13.82 9.99 15.86
C ALA A 159 -13.29 11.21 15.10
N ILE A 160 -13.69 11.42 13.83
CA ILE A 160 -13.39 12.64 13.05
C ILE A 160 -14.03 13.87 13.73
N ALA A 161 -15.32 13.80 14.07
CA ALA A 161 -16.02 14.88 14.76
C ALA A 161 -15.38 15.18 16.12
N LEU A 162 -15.03 14.13 16.89
CA LEU A 162 -14.38 14.25 18.20
C LEU A 162 -12.98 14.87 18.09
N GLN A 163 -12.21 14.51 17.05
CA GLN A 163 -10.91 15.15 16.79
C GLN A 163 -11.08 16.65 16.51
N GLY A 164 -12.09 17.04 15.75
CA GLY A 164 -12.44 18.44 15.52
C GLY A 164 -12.71 19.19 16.83
N VAL A 165 -13.51 18.59 17.71
CA VAL A 165 -13.79 19.14 19.05
C VAL A 165 -12.52 19.25 19.90
N ARG A 166 -11.65 18.21 19.89
CA ARG A 166 -10.37 18.26 20.62
C ARG A 166 -9.43 19.35 20.09
N ARG A 167 -9.39 19.55 18.76
CA ARG A 167 -8.62 20.66 18.16
C ARG A 167 -9.16 22.02 18.54
N ALA A 168 -10.46 22.12 18.74
CA ALA A 168 -11.13 23.34 19.21
C ALA A 168 -10.80 23.69 20.65
N GLN A 169 -10.44 22.72 21.50
CA GLN A 169 -10.16 22.89 22.94
C GLN A 169 -11.29 23.66 23.66
N PRO A 170 -12.54 23.18 23.58
CA PRO A 170 -13.68 23.90 24.15
C PRO A 170 -13.58 23.98 25.67
N ALA A 171 -13.90 25.19 26.20
CA ALA A 171 -14.04 25.38 27.63
C ALA A 171 -15.53 25.45 28.02
N LEU A 172 -15.84 25.05 29.26
CA LEU A 172 -17.20 25.09 29.79
C LEU A 172 -17.78 26.47 29.66
N GLY A 173 -19.00 26.58 29.07
CA GLY A 173 -19.71 27.83 28.90
C GLY A 173 -19.33 28.67 27.64
N GLU A 174 -18.33 28.24 26.86
CA GLU A 174 -18.04 28.91 25.58
C GLU A 174 -19.21 28.81 24.61
N SER A 175 -19.36 29.84 23.76
CA SER A 175 -20.32 29.91 22.65
C SER A 175 -19.62 29.46 21.36
N ILE A 176 -20.01 28.31 20.81
CA ILE A 176 -19.33 27.69 19.68
C ILE A 176 -20.26 27.58 18.47
N GLY A 177 -19.76 28.00 17.31
CA GLY A 177 -20.45 27.87 16.02
C GLY A 177 -20.08 26.54 15.31
N VAL A 178 -21.05 25.90 14.69
CA VAL A 178 -20.83 24.74 13.79
C VAL A 178 -21.40 25.10 12.42
N ILE A 179 -20.53 25.19 11.41
CA ILE A 179 -20.91 25.47 10.01
C ILE A 179 -20.98 24.19 9.21
N GLY A 180 -22.19 23.82 8.75
CA GLY A 180 -22.50 22.59 8.07
C GLY A 180 -23.04 21.53 9.03
N LEU A 181 -24.35 21.29 9.00
CA LEU A 181 -25.05 20.32 9.86
C LEU A 181 -25.34 19.00 9.12
N GLY A 182 -24.39 18.55 8.30
CA GLY A 182 -24.33 17.18 7.81
C GLY A 182 -24.04 16.19 8.95
N ILE A 183 -23.75 14.94 8.64
CA ILE A 183 -23.50 13.89 9.67
C ILE A 183 -22.40 14.32 10.65
N LEU A 184 -21.26 14.85 10.19
CA LEU A 184 -20.20 15.33 11.07
C LEU A 184 -20.66 16.51 11.93
N GLY A 185 -21.44 17.45 11.38
CA GLY A 185 -21.98 18.58 12.11
C GLY A 185 -22.95 18.16 13.20
N GLN A 186 -23.86 17.23 12.91
CA GLN A 186 -24.79 16.66 13.89
C GLN A 186 -24.07 16.01 15.07
N LEU A 187 -22.99 15.26 14.78
CA LEU A 187 -22.15 14.63 15.80
C LEU A 187 -21.35 15.69 16.59
N THR A 188 -20.79 16.70 15.90
CA THR A 188 -20.03 17.78 16.54
C THR A 188 -20.89 18.58 17.51
N VAL A 189 -22.15 18.90 17.14
CA VAL A 189 -23.11 19.58 18.03
C VAL A 189 -23.28 18.78 19.32
N GLN A 190 -23.60 17.49 19.25
CA GLN A 190 -23.82 16.66 20.43
C GLN A 190 -22.56 16.52 21.28
N LEU A 191 -21.38 16.36 20.67
CA LEU A 191 -20.09 16.32 21.37
C LEU A 191 -19.83 17.62 22.14
N LEU A 192 -20.07 18.78 21.55
CA LEU A 192 -19.93 20.08 22.18
C LEU A 192 -20.95 20.27 23.32
N LYS A 193 -22.18 19.80 23.16
CA LYS A 193 -23.18 19.81 24.24
C LYS A 193 -22.74 18.94 25.41
N ALA A 194 -22.11 17.81 25.14
CA ALA A 194 -21.55 16.95 26.19
C ALA A 194 -20.39 17.60 26.98
N THR A 195 -19.73 18.63 26.41
CA THR A 195 -18.70 19.44 27.11
C THR A 195 -19.27 20.67 27.83
N GLY A 196 -20.57 20.89 27.77
CA GLY A 196 -21.23 22.04 28.45
C GLY A 196 -21.12 23.36 27.71
N CYS A 197 -20.87 23.37 26.42
CA CYS A 197 -20.84 24.56 25.58
C CYS A 197 -22.25 24.97 25.13
N ARG A 198 -22.40 26.24 24.81
CA ARG A 198 -23.54 26.75 24.06
C ARG A 198 -23.24 26.65 22.56
N VAL A 199 -24.10 25.96 21.81
CA VAL A 199 -23.83 25.62 20.39
C VAL A 199 -24.79 26.31 19.46
N ILE A 200 -24.25 27.01 18.45
CA ILE A 200 -24.97 27.70 17.39
C ILE A 200 -24.65 27.01 16.06
N GLY A 201 -25.64 26.39 15.45
CA GLY A 201 -25.45 25.62 14.21
C GLY A 201 -25.93 26.42 12.98
N LEU A 202 -25.20 26.31 11.86
CA LEU A 202 -25.55 26.93 10.60
C LEU A 202 -25.57 25.87 9.50
N ASP A 203 -26.66 25.82 8.73
CA ASP A 203 -26.75 25.03 7.49
C ASP A 203 -27.67 25.72 6.48
N LEU A 204 -27.45 25.50 5.21
CA LEU A 204 -28.29 25.97 4.12
C LEU A 204 -29.67 25.28 4.11
N ARG A 205 -29.75 24.07 4.65
CA ARG A 205 -30.95 23.25 4.68
C ARG A 205 -31.63 23.31 6.03
N ARG A 206 -32.86 23.84 6.03
CA ARG A 206 -33.70 23.99 7.24
C ARG A 206 -33.88 22.63 7.95
N ALA A 207 -34.17 21.57 7.22
CA ALA A 207 -34.38 20.23 7.79
C ALA A 207 -33.19 19.74 8.66
N ARG A 208 -31.95 20.08 8.28
CA ARG A 208 -30.76 19.72 9.06
C ARG A 208 -30.64 20.56 10.34
N VAL A 209 -31.05 21.81 10.28
CA VAL A 209 -31.11 22.72 11.44
C VAL A 209 -32.15 22.21 12.44
N GLU A 210 -33.35 21.85 11.97
CA GLU A 210 -34.41 21.31 12.84
C GLU A 210 -34.02 19.97 13.46
N LEU A 211 -33.35 19.09 12.70
CA LEU A 211 -32.79 17.83 13.23
C LEU A 211 -31.77 18.11 14.32
N ALA A 212 -30.85 19.07 14.12
CA ALA A 212 -29.86 19.43 15.13
C ALA A 212 -30.52 20.00 16.40
N ARG A 213 -31.60 20.80 16.27
CA ARG A 213 -32.38 21.26 17.41
C ARG A 213 -33.02 20.14 18.21
N SER A 214 -33.54 19.13 17.51
CA SER A 214 -34.09 17.92 18.19
C SER A 214 -33.01 17.12 18.94
N LEU A 215 -31.73 17.34 18.58
CA LEU A 215 -30.54 16.70 19.16
C LEU A 215 -29.72 17.65 20.05
N SER A 216 -30.37 18.64 20.67
CA SER A 216 -29.83 19.55 21.70
C SER A 216 -29.04 20.74 21.17
N LEU A 217 -29.16 21.13 19.88
CA LEU A 217 -28.65 22.42 19.41
C LEU A 217 -29.37 23.58 20.09
N ASP A 218 -28.63 24.54 20.66
CA ASP A 218 -29.24 25.68 21.36
C ASP A 218 -29.88 26.68 20.38
N GLU A 219 -29.16 27.01 19.30
CA GLU A 219 -29.64 27.96 18.29
C GLU A 219 -29.30 27.46 16.88
N GLY A 220 -30.24 27.50 15.98
CA GLY A 220 -30.04 27.08 14.59
C GLY A 220 -30.28 28.24 13.62
N LEU A 221 -29.38 28.46 12.68
CA LEU A 221 -29.42 29.54 11.71
C LEU A 221 -29.46 28.97 10.29
N VAL A 222 -30.39 29.51 9.51
CA VAL A 222 -30.47 29.27 8.05
C VAL A 222 -30.17 30.61 7.37
N PRO A 223 -29.12 30.71 6.55
CA PRO A 223 -28.72 32.01 5.94
C PRO A 223 -29.82 32.70 5.10
N SER A 224 -30.76 31.91 4.56
CA SER A 224 -31.92 32.49 3.84
C SER A 224 -32.91 33.28 4.73
N ASP A 225 -32.87 33.09 6.05
CA ASP A 225 -33.80 33.73 6.99
C ASP A 225 -33.29 35.08 7.51
N GLY A 226 -32.03 35.42 7.22
CA GLY A 226 -31.41 36.65 7.66
C GLY A 226 -29.91 36.59 7.74
N ASP A 227 -29.24 37.65 8.09
CA ASP A 227 -27.79 37.73 8.20
C ASP A 227 -27.28 36.95 9.42
N PRO A 228 -26.51 35.88 9.22
CA PRO A 228 -25.93 35.08 10.31
C PRO A 228 -25.00 35.91 11.23
N GLU A 229 -24.30 36.92 10.71
CA GLU A 229 -23.39 37.75 11.51
C GLU A 229 -24.15 38.60 12.49
N GLU A 230 -25.21 39.24 12.03
CA GLU A 230 -26.05 40.04 12.89
C GLU A 230 -26.73 39.20 13.97
N ARG A 231 -27.23 38.01 13.58
CA ARG A 231 -27.86 37.11 14.55
C ARG A 231 -26.88 36.61 15.61
N VAL A 232 -25.65 36.21 15.21
CA VAL A 232 -24.61 35.82 16.16
C VAL A 232 -24.23 36.98 17.08
N ARG A 233 -24.09 38.20 16.58
CA ARG A 233 -23.85 39.38 17.42
C ARG A 233 -24.93 39.58 18.50
N GLN A 234 -26.18 39.42 18.12
CA GLN A 234 -27.30 39.51 19.10
C GLN A 234 -27.21 38.40 20.16
N LEU A 235 -26.91 37.15 19.72
CA LEU A 235 -26.83 36.00 20.62
C LEU A 235 -25.61 36.02 21.55
N THR A 236 -24.57 36.77 21.20
CA THR A 236 -23.30 36.85 21.93
C THR A 236 -23.02 38.26 22.52
N ASN A 237 -24.04 39.07 22.70
CA ASN A 237 -23.92 40.45 23.23
C ASN A 237 -22.88 41.30 22.46
N GLY A 238 -22.76 41.11 21.15
CA GLY A 238 -21.82 41.82 20.28
C GLY A 238 -20.41 41.26 20.18
N PHE A 239 -20.03 40.26 21.01
CA PHE A 239 -18.66 39.79 21.06
C PHE A 239 -18.28 38.81 19.93
N GLY A 240 -19.21 37.99 19.45
CA GLY A 240 -18.95 36.90 18.53
C GLY A 240 -18.67 35.56 19.23
N LEU A 241 -18.37 34.52 18.46
CA LEU A 241 -18.19 33.14 18.93
C LEU A 241 -16.77 32.90 19.41
N ASP A 242 -16.60 32.16 20.49
CA ASP A 242 -15.28 31.72 21.00
C ASP A 242 -14.55 30.83 20.02
N VAL A 243 -15.29 29.90 19.42
CA VAL A 243 -14.79 28.96 18.41
C VAL A 243 -15.80 28.80 17.29
N VAL A 244 -15.33 28.59 16.07
CA VAL A 244 -16.17 28.15 14.96
C VAL A 244 -15.56 26.86 14.35
N ILE A 245 -16.33 25.79 14.31
CA ILE A 245 -15.92 24.51 13.70
C ILE A 245 -16.63 24.38 12.35
N ILE A 246 -15.85 24.12 11.31
CA ILE A 246 -16.35 23.96 9.94
C ILE A 246 -16.37 22.48 9.59
N THR A 247 -17.56 21.90 9.45
CA THR A 247 -17.81 20.51 9.05
C THR A 247 -18.41 20.39 7.65
N ALA A 248 -18.58 21.52 6.95
CA ALA A 248 -19.07 21.57 5.59
C ALA A 248 -18.03 21.04 4.59
N ALA A 249 -18.50 20.49 3.47
CA ALA A 249 -17.68 20.09 2.33
C ALA A 249 -18.13 20.87 1.09
N THR A 250 -17.27 21.75 0.56
CA THR A 250 -17.52 22.57 -0.62
C THR A 250 -16.23 23.18 -1.15
N PRO A 251 -16.04 23.31 -2.48
CA PRO A 251 -14.87 24.00 -3.02
C PRO A 251 -14.86 25.52 -2.77
N SER A 252 -15.96 26.11 -2.22
CA SER A 252 -16.05 27.55 -1.90
C SER A 252 -15.23 27.90 -0.67
N ASP A 253 -14.70 29.12 -0.64
CA ASP A 253 -14.04 29.75 0.51
C ASP A 253 -15.04 30.37 1.51
N ASP A 254 -16.34 30.44 1.15
CA ASP A 254 -17.36 31.16 1.95
C ASP A 254 -17.51 30.63 3.38
N PRO A 255 -17.47 29.27 3.66
CA PRO A 255 -17.57 28.80 5.03
C PRO A 255 -16.42 29.28 5.92
N VAL A 256 -15.19 29.35 5.40
CA VAL A 256 -14.01 29.80 6.16
C VAL A 256 -14.09 31.30 6.41
N ARG A 257 -14.47 32.08 5.39
CA ARG A 257 -14.64 33.51 5.53
C ARG A 257 -15.77 33.87 6.50
N LEU A 258 -16.89 33.17 6.42
CA LEU A 258 -18.00 33.33 7.38
C LEU A 258 -17.54 32.98 8.80
N ALA A 259 -16.85 31.85 8.99
CA ALA A 259 -16.34 31.48 10.30
C ALA A 259 -15.46 32.56 10.94
N MET A 260 -14.57 33.18 10.14
CA MET A 260 -13.71 34.25 10.61
C MET A 260 -14.50 35.52 11.02
N ARG A 261 -15.59 35.85 10.30
CA ARG A 261 -16.46 36.96 10.64
C ARG A 261 -17.27 36.70 11.89
N LEU A 262 -17.77 35.48 12.09
CA LEU A 262 -18.55 35.07 13.27
C LEU A 262 -17.69 34.93 14.54
N ALA A 263 -16.42 34.61 14.41
CA ALA A 263 -15.51 34.45 15.56
C ALA A 263 -15.24 35.80 16.24
N ARG A 264 -15.15 35.81 17.59
CA ARG A 264 -14.72 36.98 18.37
C ARG A 264 -13.24 37.30 18.16
N ARG A 265 -12.76 38.39 18.70
CA ARG A 265 -11.32 38.68 18.77
C ARG A 265 -10.63 37.59 19.59
N LYS A 266 -9.46 37.14 19.11
CA LYS A 266 -8.70 35.98 19.67
C LYS A 266 -9.52 34.71 19.74
N GLY A 267 -10.49 34.55 18.85
CA GLY A 267 -11.25 33.31 18.68
C GLY A 267 -10.50 32.29 17.83
N ARG A 268 -11.02 31.07 17.79
CA ARG A 268 -10.44 29.93 17.07
C ARG A 268 -11.38 29.51 15.95
N VAL A 269 -10.80 29.19 14.78
CA VAL A 269 -11.53 28.57 13.66
C VAL A 269 -10.90 27.20 13.39
N VAL A 270 -11.71 26.15 13.45
CA VAL A 270 -11.24 24.77 13.22
C VAL A 270 -11.84 24.22 11.93
N VAL A 271 -10.99 23.77 11.01
CA VAL A 271 -11.41 23.18 9.75
C VAL A 271 -11.37 21.66 9.87
N VAL A 272 -12.53 21.02 9.80
CA VAL A 272 -12.73 19.56 9.80
C VAL A 272 -13.15 19.07 8.42
N GLY A 273 -14.07 19.79 7.77
CA GLY A 273 -14.55 19.45 6.43
C GLY A 273 -13.59 19.90 5.32
N ASP A 274 -13.90 19.51 4.10
CA ASP A 274 -13.13 19.87 2.89
C ASP A 274 -13.70 21.16 2.28
N VAL A 275 -13.04 22.30 2.53
CA VAL A 275 -13.46 23.63 2.08
C VAL A 275 -12.32 24.38 1.39
N GLY A 276 -12.67 25.38 0.57
CA GLY A 276 -11.69 26.30 -0.01
C GLY A 276 -10.98 27.12 1.08
N LEU A 277 -9.68 27.38 0.89
CA LEU A 277 -8.80 28.05 1.87
C LEU A 277 -8.13 29.31 1.31
N LYS A 278 -8.81 30.08 0.46
CA LYS A 278 -8.32 31.39 0.05
C LYS A 278 -8.55 32.40 1.17
N LEU A 279 -7.56 32.53 2.03
CA LEU A 279 -7.63 33.40 3.22
C LEU A 279 -7.35 34.85 2.85
N GLN A 280 -8.08 35.76 3.51
CA GLN A 280 -7.85 37.18 3.41
C GLN A 280 -7.36 37.74 4.76
N ARG A 281 -6.23 38.45 4.73
CA ARG A 281 -5.63 39.01 5.93
C ARG A 281 -6.60 39.89 6.72
N GLN A 282 -7.47 40.63 6.02
CA GLN A 282 -8.47 41.53 6.63
C GLN A 282 -9.51 40.80 7.50
N ASP A 283 -9.78 39.51 7.23
CA ASP A 283 -10.74 38.73 8.00
C ASP A 283 -10.11 38.16 9.30
N MET A 284 -8.79 38.02 9.35
CA MET A 284 -8.04 37.40 10.47
C MET A 284 -7.31 38.42 11.34
N TYR A 285 -6.53 39.31 10.70
CA TYR A 285 -5.53 40.14 11.37
C TYR A 285 -6.16 41.07 12.44
N PRO A 286 -7.29 41.79 12.18
CA PRO A 286 -7.87 42.69 13.17
C PRO A 286 -8.41 41.97 14.40
N LYS A 287 -8.70 40.69 14.28
CA LYS A 287 -9.23 39.85 15.35
C LYS A 287 -8.18 38.96 16.00
N GLU A 288 -6.99 38.85 15.41
CA GLU A 288 -5.90 37.93 15.87
C GLU A 288 -6.42 36.51 16.05
N LEU A 289 -7.01 35.94 14.94
CA LEU A 289 -7.65 34.61 14.96
C LEU A 289 -6.65 33.52 14.81
N ASP A 290 -6.88 32.39 15.51
CA ASP A 290 -6.25 31.12 15.26
C ASP A 290 -7.01 30.29 14.21
N LEU A 291 -6.32 29.83 13.18
CA LEU A 291 -6.86 28.87 12.21
C LEU A 291 -6.18 27.49 12.42
N LEU A 292 -7.00 26.50 12.75
CA LEU A 292 -6.53 25.17 13.13
C LEU A 292 -7.09 24.12 12.16
N MET A 293 -6.21 23.23 11.68
CA MET A 293 -6.63 22.07 10.89
C MET A 293 -6.90 20.87 11.80
N SER A 294 -7.96 20.13 11.52
CA SER A 294 -8.25 18.85 12.14
C SER A 294 -7.97 17.71 11.15
N THR A 295 -7.00 16.85 11.45
CA THR A 295 -6.61 15.78 10.55
C THR A 295 -7.36 14.52 10.90
N SER A 296 -8.32 14.13 10.04
CA SER A 296 -9.03 12.86 10.10
C SER A 296 -9.54 12.55 11.52
N TYR A 297 -9.31 11.33 12.02
CA TYR A 297 -9.75 10.90 13.35
C TYR A 297 -8.66 10.99 14.44
N GLY A 298 -7.53 11.63 14.15
CA GLY A 298 -6.56 12.06 15.17
C GLY A 298 -5.13 11.54 14.96
N PRO A 299 -4.26 11.75 15.97
CA PRO A 299 -2.87 11.29 15.93
C PRO A 299 -2.76 9.78 15.75
N GLY A 300 -1.80 9.35 14.95
CA GLY A 300 -1.64 7.98 14.46
C GLY A 300 -2.02 7.86 12.98
N ARG A 301 -2.92 8.71 12.52
CA ARG A 301 -3.36 8.72 11.11
C ARG A 301 -2.21 9.07 10.16
N TYR A 302 -2.02 8.24 9.13
CA TYR A 302 -0.94 8.31 8.15
C TYR A 302 0.45 7.97 8.71
N ASP A 303 0.55 7.42 9.92
CA ASP A 303 1.78 6.85 10.46
C ASP A 303 1.75 5.32 10.29
N PRO A 304 2.50 4.73 9.34
CA PRO A 304 2.49 3.28 9.11
C PRO A 304 2.97 2.48 10.32
N LEU A 305 3.85 3.04 11.16
CA LEU A 305 4.33 2.35 12.35
C LEU A 305 3.22 2.22 13.39
N TYR A 306 2.33 3.22 13.47
CA TYR A 306 1.18 3.17 14.34
C TYR A 306 0.05 2.32 13.73
N GLU A 307 -0.40 2.67 12.50
CA GLU A 307 -1.57 2.02 11.88
C GLU A 307 -1.29 0.54 11.54
N GLU A 308 -0.17 0.25 10.85
CA GLU A 308 0.14 -1.09 10.35
C GLU A 308 1.10 -1.86 11.27
N GLY A 309 2.07 -1.17 11.86
CA GLY A 309 3.08 -1.76 12.74
C GLY A 309 2.61 -2.03 14.17
N GLY A 310 1.43 -1.54 14.55
CA GLY A 310 0.86 -1.77 15.89
C GLY A 310 1.57 -1.03 17.03
N LEU A 311 2.53 -0.13 16.73
CA LEU A 311 3.27 0.62 17.74
C LEU A 311 2.45 1.81 18.22
N ASP A 312 2.10 1.82 19.51
CA ASP A 312 1.37 2.93 20.09
C ASP A 312 2.33 4.03 20.59
N TYR A 313 1.85 5.28 20.57
CA TYR A 313 2.59 6.41 21.14
C TYR A 313 2.59 6.35 22.66
N PRO A 314 3.67 6.84 23.33
CA PRO A 314 3.67 6.97 24.78
C PRO A 314 2.48 7.80 25.27
N TYR A 315 1.63 7.20 26.09
CA TYR A 315 0.35 7.75 26.55
C TYR A 315 0.47 9.15 27.16
N ALA A 316 1.57 9.39 27.90
CA ALA A 316 1.81 10.67 28.56
C ALA A 316 2.02 11.84 27.57
N TYR A 317 2.47 11.53 26.34
CA TYR A 317 2.76 12.56 25.31
C TYR A 317 1.66 12.65 24.26
N VAL A 318 0.99 11.54 23.93
CA VAL A 318 -0.11 11.53 22.96
C VAL A 318 -1.32 10.86 23.60
N ARG A 319 -2.08 11.65 24.39
CA ARG A 319 -3.25 11.15 25.13
C ARG A 319 -4.34 10.64 24.21
N TRP A 320 -4.57 11.30 23.07
CA TRP A 320 -5.68 11.04 22.18
C TRP A 320 -5.19 10.66 20.79
N THR A 321 -4.94 9.35 20.62
CA THR A 321 -4.70 8.76 19.30
C THR A 321 -6.04 8.50 18.59
N GLU A 322 -5.99 8.18 17.32
CA GLU A 322 -7.16 7.78 16.55
C GLU A 322 -7.92 6.60 17.20
N ASN A 323 -7.21 5.57 17.68
CA ASN A 323 -7.81 4.46 18.40
C ASN A 323 -8.54 4.92 19.67
N ARG A 324 -7.89 5.75 20.48
CA ARG A 324 -8.49 6.29 21.72
C ARG A 324 -9.65 7.26 21.45
N ASN A 325 -9.64 7.95 20.32
CA ASN A 325 -10.78 8.76 19.88
C ASN A 325 -11.96 7.87 19.49
N MET A 326 -11.70 6.73 18.79
CA MET A 326 -12.74 5.75 18.46
C MET A 326 -13.39 5.16 19.70
N ALA A 327 -12.59 4.71 20.67
CA ALA A 327 -13.07 4.18 21.94
C ALA A 327 -13.89 5.23 22.71
N ALA A 328 -13.35 6.45 22.88
CA ALA A 328 -14.04 7.52 23.61
C ALA A 328 -15.37 7.94 22.93
N TYR A 329 -15.44 7.87 21.60
CA TYR A 329 -16.70 8.12 20.91
C TYR A 329 -17.74 7.05 21.20
N LEU A 330 -17.36 5.77 21.16
CA LEU A 330 -18.28 4.67 21.47
C LEU A 330 -18.75 4.69 22.93
N ASP A 331 -17.90 5.10 23.87
CA ASP A 331 -18.28 5.30 25.27
C ASP A 331 -19.34 6.41 25.43
N LEU A 332 -19.23 7.49 24.64
CA LEU A 332 -20.23 8.56 24.62
C LEU A 332 -21.56 8.10 24.00
N VAL A 333 -21.51 7.21 23.01
CA VAL A 333 -22.72 6.56 22.46
C VAL A 333 -23.34 5.64 23.50
N GLY A 334 -22.56 4.76 24.12
CA GLY A 334 -23.02 3.80 25.13
C GLY A 334 -23.61 4.48 26.39
N SER A 335 -23.05 5.65 26.76
CA SER A 335 -23.60 6.46 27.88
C SER A 335 -24.82 7.33 27.49
N GLY A 336 -25.31 7.24 26.25
CA GLY A 336 -26.47 8.00 25.75
C GLY A 336 -26.23 9.48 25.55
N LYS A 337 -24.98 9.96 25.66
CA LYS A 337 -24.62 11.36 25.39
C LYS A 337 -24.66 11.70 23.89
N ILE A 338 -24.50 10.72 23.03
CA ILE A 338 -24.62 10.80 21.58
C ILE A 338 -25.80 9.96 21.12
N GLN A 339 -26.80 10.60 20.53
CA GLN A 339 -28.01 9.96 20.00
C GLN A 339 -27.85 9.73 18.51
N LEU A 340 -27.70 8.47 18.09
CA LEU A 340 -27.45 8.10 16.70
C LEU A 340 -28.74 7.68 15.94
N ARG A 341 -29.74 7.11 16.62
CA ARG A 341 -30.93 6.57 15.96
C ARG A 341 -31.60 7.54 14.98
N PRO A 342 -31.79 8.85 15.31
CA PRO A 342 -32.37 9.79 14.36
C PRO A 342 -31.48 10.07 13.13
N LEU A 343 -30.17 9.78 13.23
CA LEU A 343 -29.20 10.01 12.15
C LEU A 343 -29.04 8.80 11.22
N LEU A 344 -29.43 7.60 11.68
CA LEU A 344 -29.18 6.30 11.01
C LEU A 344 -30.46 5.67 10.44
N ALA A 345 -31.41 6.50 9.98
CA ALA A 345 -32.73 6.02 9.54
C ALA A 345 -32.69 5.15 8.27
N THR A 346 -31.60 5.17 7.49
CA THR A 346 -31.50 4.46 6.20
C THR A 346 -30.50 3.33 6.29
N VAL A 347 -31.02 2.11 6.21
CA VAL A 347 -30.24 0.86 6.14
C VAL A 347 -30.57 0.16 4.81
N ILE A 348 -29.56 -0.22 4.06
CA ILE A 348 -29.68 -0.86 2.74
C ILE A 348 -28.80 -2.12 2.73
N PRO A 349 -29.26 -3.26 2.18
CA PRO A 349 -28.41 -4.44 2.02
C PRO A 349 -27.15 -4.12 1.20
N LEU A 350 -25.99 -4.69 1.57
CA LEU A 350 -24.73 -4.52 0.82
C LEU A 350 -24.91 -4.85 -0.67
N ALA A 351 -25.72 -5.84 -0.99
CA ALA A 351 -25.99 -6.24 -2.37
C ALA A 351 -26.68 -5.14 -3.22
N GLU A 352 -27.27 -4.13 -2.58
CA GLU A 352 -27.93 -2.98 -3.21
C GLU A 352 -27.12 -1.68 -3.02
N ALA A 353 -25.80 -1.75 -2.89
CA ALA A 353 -24.96 -0.58 -2.59
C ALA A 353 -25.09 0.55 -3.62
N ASP A 354 -25.33 0.26 -4.89
CA ASP A 354 -25.58 1.27 -5.93
C ASP A 354 -26.80 2.15 -5.60
N ARG A 355 -27.87 1.56 -5.04
CA ARG A 355 -29.03 2.29 -4.54
C ARG A 355 -28.69 3.20 -3.36
N ALA A 356 -27.80 2.73 -2.46
CA ALA A 356 -27.34 3.54 -1.33
C ALA A 356 -26.60 4.79 -1.78
N TYR A 357 -25.68 4.65 -2.72
CA TYR A 357 -24.94 5.79 -3.28
C TYR A 357 -25.83 6.73 -4.10
N THR A 358 -26.84 6.22 -4.75
CA THR A 358 -27.84 7.04 -5.47
C THR A 358 -28.68 7.86 -4.50
N ALA A 359 -29.16 7.26 -3.40
CA ALA A 359 -29.96 7.94 -2.38
C ALA A 359 -29.20 9.14 -1.74
N LEU A 360 -27.89 8.99 -1.53
CA LEU A 360 -27.06 10.07 -0.96
C LEU A 360 -26.86 11.28 -1.89
N ARG A 361 -27.11 11.14 -3.20
CA ARG A 361 -26.98 12.21 -4.20
C ARG A 361 -28.23 13.05 -4.36
N THR A 362 -29.36 12.63 -3.83
CA THR A 362 -30.61 13.39 -3.92
C THR A 362 -30.58 14.61 -3.00
N GLU A 363 -31.29 15.67 -3.39
CA GLU A 363 -31.33 16.92 -2.61
C GLU A 363 -31.83 16.68 -1.19
N ASP A 364 -32.87 15.86 -1.03
CA ASP A 364 -33.43 15.48 0.26
C ASP A 364 -32.89 14.11 0.76
N GLY A 365 -31.71 13.72 0.31
CA GLY A 365 -31.11 12.46 0.68
C GLY A 365 -30.74 12.36 2.16
N PRO A 366 -30.59 11.12 2.68
CA PRO A 366 -30.22 10.88 4.07
C PRO A 366 -28.83 11.44 4.39
N LEU A 367 -28.60 11.73 5.68
CA LEU A 367 -27.28 12.22 6.14
C LEU A 367 -26.17 11.20 5.99
N THR A 368 -26.52 9.92 6.08
CA THR A 368 -25.64 8.76 5.87
C THR A 368 -26.50 7.53 5.56
N VAL A 369 -25.88 6.51 5.01
CA VAL A 369 -26.52 5.21 4.77
C VAL A 369 -25.66 4.13 5.38
N LEU A 370 -26.30 3.21 6.09
CA LEU A 370 -25.65 1.98 6.55
C LEU A 370 -25.86 0.88 5.51
N LEU A 371 -24.79 0.22 5.11
CA LEU A 371 -24.84 -1.02 4.36
C LEU A 371 -24.86 -2.18 5.35
N GLN A 372 -25.89 -3.04 5.24
CA GLN A 372 -26.05 -4.21 6.08
C GLN A 372 -25.61 -5.47 5.33
N ASN A 373 -24.79 -6.26 5.97
CA ASN A 373 -24.49 -7.60 5.52
C ASN A 373 -25.49 -8.62 6.11
N PRO A 374 -25.81 -9.70 5.37
CA PRO A 374 -26.55 -10.80 5.97
C PRO A 374 -25.76 -11.39 7.14
N VAL A 375 -26.43 -11.78 8.20
CA VAL A 375 -25.82 -12.51 9.33
C VAL A 375 -25.66 -13.97 8.89
N PRO A 376 -24.47 -14.44 8.48
CA PRO A 376 -24.26 -15.85 8.19
C PRO A 376 -24.30 -16.64 9.50
N SER A 377 -24.59 -17.94 9.42
CA SER A 377 -24.30 -18.83 10.55
C SER A 377 -22.80 -18.79 10.85
N ASP A 378 -22.41 -18.85 12.11
CA ASP A 378 -20.99 -18.78 12.57
C ASP A 378 -20.07 -19.83 11.93
N ALA A 379 -20.63 -20.86 11.30
CA ALA A 379 -19.94 -21.97 10.67
C ALA A 379 -19.63 -21.77 9.17
N THR A 380 -19.96 -20.62 8.55
CA THR A 380 -19.68 -20.44 7.11
C THR A 380 -18.19 -20.24 6.85
N PRO A 381 -17.49 -21.17 6.17
CA PRO A 381 -16.05 -21.03 5.86
C PRO A 381 -15.80 -19.78 5.02
N LEU A 382 -14.63 -19.18 5.20
CA LEU A 382 -14.17 -18.06 4.39
C LEU A 382 -13.55 -18.58 3.10
N GLU A 383 -14.22 -18.36 1.98
CA GLU A 383 -13.70 -18.75 0.67
C GLU A 383 -12.57 -17.79 0.25
N ARG A 384 -11.33 -18.26 0.31
CA ARG A 384 -10.12 -17.52 -0.11
C ARG A 384 -9.74 -17.78 -1.57
N ARG A 385 -10.56 -18.53 -2.31
CA ARG A 385 -10.38 -18.88 -3.70
C ARG A 385 -11.68 -18.68 -4.49
N ILE A 386 -11.57 -18.13 -5.71
CA ILE A 386 -12.67 -18.07 -6.68
C ILE A 386 -12.18 -18.63 -8.01
N VAL A 387 -12.96 -19.54 -8.59
CA VAL A 387 -12.71 -20.09 -9.92
C VAL A 387 -13.47 -19.25 -10.95
N LEU A 388 -12.74 -18.62 -11.86
CA LEU A 388 -13.30 -17.74 -12.90
C LEU A 388 -13.66 -18.49 -14.17
N THR A 389 -12.88 -19.51 -14.51
CA THR A 389 -13.13 -20.36 -15.68
C THR A 389 -12.82 -21.81 -15.35
N HIS A 390 -13.70 -22.72 -15.79
CA HIS A 390 -13.51 -24.17 -15.66
C HIS A 390 -12.80 -24.77 -16.88
N ARG A 391 -12.05 -23.98 -17.66
CA ARG A 391 -11.27 -24.54 -18.78
C ARG A 391 -10.21 -25.50 -18.22
N ARG A 392 -10.47 -26.79 -18.35
CA ARG A 392 -9.43 -27.80 -18.22
C ARG A 392 -8.57 -27.75 -19.48
N THR A 393 -7.37 -27.25 -19.39
CA THR A 393 -6.39 -27.44 -20.44
C THR A 393 -5.82 -28.86 -20.31
N ALA A 394 -5.84 -29.60 -21.41
CA ALA A 394 -5.20 -30.91 -21.43
C ALA A 394 -3.73 -30.77 -20.99
N PRO A 395 -3.17 -31.74 -20.24
CA PRO A 395 -1.74 -31.77 -19.95
C PRO A 395 -0.97 -31.63 -21.26
N GLY A 396 -0.29 -30.55 -21.47
CA GLY A 396 0.31 -30.20 -22.74
C GLY A 396 1.67 -29.54 -22.52
N LYS A 397 2.29 -29.09 -23.62
CA LYS A 397 3.62 -28.48 -23.66
C LYS A 397 3.80 -27.19 -22.85
N ARG A 398 2.72 -26.61 -22.26
CA ARG A 398 2.75 -25.37 -21.50
C ARG A 398 2.84 -25.65 -20.00
N LEU A 399 3.69 -24.91 -19.32
CA LEU A 399 3.81 -24.93 -17.86
C LEU A 399 2.68 -24.10 -17.24
N ARG A 400 1.82 -24.71 -16.42
CA ARG A 400 0.71 -24.03 -15.73
C ARG A 400 1.23 -23.37 -14.45
N VAL A 401 1.19 -22.03 -14.40
CA VAL A 401 1.84 -21.28 -13.34
C VAL A 401 0.86 -20.55 -12.44
N GLY A 402 1.12 -20.60 -11.14
CA GLY A 402 0.51 -19.75 -10.12
C GLY A 402 1.43 -18.58 -9.80
N ILE A 403 0.89 -17.35 -9.76
CA ILE A 403 1.64 -16.15 -9.40
C ILE A 403 1.32 -15.79 -7.95
N ILE A 404 2.29 -15.89 -7.06
CA ILE A 404 2.17 -15.54 -5.65
C ILE A 404 2.76 -14.15 -5.44
N GLY A 405 1.89 -13.16 -5.13
CA GLY A 405 2.32 -11.76 -4.98
C GLY A 405 2.35 -10.98 -6.30
N ALA A 406 1.22 -10.93 -7.03
CA ALA A 406 1.09 -10.14 -8.26
C ALA A 406 1.06 -8.62 -7.97
N GLY A 407 2.11 -8.10 -7.35
CA GLY A 407 2.36 -6.69 -7.03
C GLY A 407 2.81 -5.87 -8.25
N SER A 408 3.31 -4.65 -7.99
CA SER A 408 3.73 -3.71 -9.05
C SER A 408 4.85 -4.28 -9.93
N PHE A 409 5.79 -5.05 -9.35
CA PHE A 409 6.88 -5.64 -10.12
C PHE A 409 6.38 -6.78 -11.03
N ALA A 410 5.62 -7.71 -10.49
CA ALA A 410 5.04 -8.81 -11.28
C ALA A 410 4.16 -8.28 -12.41
N LYS A 411 3.29 -7.28 -12.14
CA LYS A 411 2.46 -6.62 -13.15
C LYS A 411 3.23 -5.86 -14.22
N GLY A 412 4.33 -5.22 -13.82
CA GLY A 412 5.14 -4.42 -14.75
C GLY A 412 6.18 -5.22 -15.53
N THR A 413 6.50 -6.46 -15.11
CA THR A 413 7.61 -7.24 -15.68
C THR A 413 7.19 -8.67 -16.01
N HIS A 414 6.86 -9.50 -15.02
CA HIS A 414 6.64 -10.94 -15.27
C HIS A 414 5.36 -11.25 -16.03
N LEU A 415 4.22 -10.69 -15.61
CA LEU A 415 2.94 -10.97 -16.26
C LEU A 415 2.90 -10.55 -17.74
N PRO A 416 3.44 -9.38 -18.16
CA PRO A 416 3.57 -9.05 -19.58
C PRO A 416 4.50 -10.02 -20.35
N ASN A 417 5.61 -10.46 -19.75
CA ASN A 417 6.52 -11.42 -20.38
C ASN A 417 5.88 -12.81 -20.49
N LEU A 418 5.18 -13.29 -19.44
CA LEU A 418 4.43 -14.54 -19.50
C LEU A 418 3.36 -14.53 -20.58
N LYS A 419 2.67 -13.39 -20.77
CA LYS A 419 1.69 -13.23 -21.84
C LYS A 419 2.34 -13.29 -23.23
N GLN A 420 3.58 -12.78 -23.40
CA GLN A 420 4.35 -12.92 -24.65
C GLN A 420 4.83 -14.36 -24.86
N LEU A 421 5.01 -15.14 -23.79
CA LEU A 421 5.43 -16.54 -23.79
C LEU A 421 4.23 -17.50 -23.61
N ALA A 422 3.05 -17.13 -24.10
CA ALA A 422 1.82 -17.94 -23.96
C ALA A 422 1.87 -19.30 -24.67
N ASP A 423 2.83 -19.53 -25.54
CA ASP A 423 3.17 -20.83 -26.12
C ASP A 423 3.84 -21.78 -25.12
N ARG A 424 4.48 -21.26 -24.08
CA ARG A 424 5.25 -21.96 -23.06
C ARG A 424 4.57 -21.97 -21.70
N PHE A 425 3.88 -20.88 -21.33
CA PHE A 425 3.27 -20.70 -20.03
C PHE A 425 1.76 -20.49 -20.13
N GLU A 426 1.06 -20.98 -19.13
CA GLU A 426 -0.35 -20.67 -18.88
C GLU A 426 -0.46 -20.10 -17.47
N ILE A 427 -0.93 -18.85 -17.34
CA ILE A 427 -1.19 -18.25 -16.04
C ILE A 427 -2.49 -18.86 -15.49
N ARG A 428 -2.35 -19.78 -14.54
CA ARG A 428 -3.50 -20.54 -13.98
C ARG A 428 -4.12 -19.85 -12.80
N ALA A 429 -3.31 -19.28 -11.90
CA ALA A 429 -3.79 -18.67 -10.67
C ALA A 429 -3.05 -17.37 -10.36
N ILE A 430 -3.77 -16.43 -9.75
CA ILE A 430 -3.23 -15.19 -9.19
C ILE A 430 -3.54 -15.14 -7.70
N VAL A 431 -2.49 -14.96 -6.89
CA VAL A 431 -2.61 -14.78 -5.44
C VAL A 431 -2.16 -13.37 -5.07
N ASN A 432 -3.02 -12.65 -4.34
CA ASN A 432 -2.71 -11.35 -3.75
C ASN A 432 -3.33 -11.23 -2.37
N ARG A 433 -2.80 -10.35 -1.53
CA ARG A 433 -3.29 -10.09 -0.17
C ARG A 433 -4.77 -9.72 -0.10
N THR A 434 -5.30 -8.99 -1.09
CA THR A 434 -6.71 -8.59 -1.16
C THR A 434 -7.43 -9.27 -2.31
N GLY A 435 -8.66 -9.71 -2.06
CA GLY A 435 -9.47 -10.40 -3.07
C GLY A 435 -9.75 -9.55 -4.30
N THR A 436 -9.97 -8.24 -4.12
CA THR A 436 -10.15 -7.31 -5.24
C THR A 436 -8.94 -7.24 -6.15
N SER A 437 -7.73 -7.18 -5.58
CA SER A 437 -6.49 -7.16 -6.37
C SER A 437 -6.23 -8.50 -7.06
N ALA A 438 -6.49 -9.63 -6.38
CA ALA A 438 -6.35 -10.96 -6.97
C ALA A 438 -7.29 -11.13 -8.17
N LEU A 439 -8.57 -10.79 -7.99
CA LEU A 439 -9.59 -10.88 -9.03
C LEU A 439 -9.29 -9.98 -10.24
N ALA A 440 -8.88 -8.74 -9.96
CA ALA A 440 -8.55 -7.77 -10.99
C ALA A 440 -7.43 -8.28 -11.91
N VAL A 441 -6.32 -8.73 -11.34
CA VAL A 441 -5.18 -9.25 -12.10
C VAL A 441 -5.53 -10.57 -12.79
N ALA A 442 -6.28 -11.46 -12.14
CA ALA A 442 -6.72 -12.71 -12.73
C ALA A 442 -7.54 -12.48 -14.01
N ARG A 443 -8.49 -11.54 -13.97
CA ARG A 443 -9.29 -11.17 -15.16
C ARG A 443 -8.44 -10.56 -16.28
N GLN A 444 -7.46 -9.72 -15.94
CA GLN A 444 -6.60 -9.05 -16.93
C GLN A 444 -5.70 -10.02 -17.70
N TYR A 445 -5.27 -11.07 -17.04
CA TYR A 445 -4.36 -12.05 -17.62
C TYR A 445 -5.04 -13.40 -17.91
N ASP A 446 -6.37 -13.42 -17.93
CA ASP A 446 -7.20 -14.61 -18.24
C ASP A 446 -6.87 -15.83 -17.35
N ALA A 447 -6.46 -15.59 -16.10
CA ALA A 447 -6.20 -16.65 -15.14
C ALA A 447 -7.51 -17.32 -14.69
N ALA A 448 -7.45 -18.62 -14.49
CA ALA A 448 -8.63 -19.39 -14.09
C ALA A 448 -9.03 -19.22 -12.64
N VAL A 449 -8.07 -18.85 -11.77
CA VAL A 449 -8.25 -18.77 -10.32
C VAL A 449 -7.76 -17.42 -9.80
N ALA A 450 -8.54 -16.81 -8.92
CA ALA A 450 -8.13 -15.71 -8.05
C ALA A 450 -8.16 -16.20 -6.60
N ALA A 451 -7.07 -15.98 -5.84
CA ALA A 451 -6.96 -16.41 -4.46
C ALA A 451 -6.27 -15.36 -3.58
N THR A 452 -6.45 -15.48 -2.27
CA THR A 452 -5.74 -14.66 -1.27
C THR A 452 -4.83 -15.49 -0.38
N ASP A 453 -5.02 -16.80 -0.37
CA ASP A 453 -4.15 -17.76 0.30
C ASP A 453 -3.36 -18.54 -0.75
N TYR A 454 -2.02 -18.51 -0.65
CA TYR A 454 -1.16 -19.22 -1.59
C TYR A 454 -1.21 -20.75 -1.42
N HIS A 455 -1.64 -21.26 -0.27
CA HIS A 455 -1.85 -22.70 -0.08
C HIS A 455 -2.93 -23.26 -1.02
N GLU A 456 -3.91 -22.45 -1.40
CA GLU A 456 -4.89 -22.82 -2.44
C GLU A 456 -4.23 -23.11 -3.80
N VAL A 457 -3.09 -22.47 -4.07
CA VAL A 457 -2.29 -22.69 -5.28
C VAL A 457 -1.34 -23.87 -5.11
N LEU A 458 -0.74 -24.03 -3.93
CA LEU A 458 0.16 -25.14 -3.66
C LEU A 458 -0.57 -26.50 -3.69
N ASN A 459 -1.80 -26.51 -3.21
CA ASN A 459 -2.65 -27.71 -3.16
C ASN A 459 -3.39 -28.00 -4.49
N ASP A 460 -3.32 -27.11 -5.49
CA ASP A 460 -4.00 -27.31 -6.78
C ASP A 460 -3.17 -28.22 -7.69
N PRO A 461 -3.66 -29.44 -8.05
CA PRO A 461 -2.95 -30.36 -8.95
C PRO A 461 -2.88 -29.83 -10.40
N GLU A 462 -3.68 -28.83 -10.76
CA GLU A 462 -3.64 -28.20 -12.08
C GLU A 462 -2.58 -27.09 -12.17
N ILE A 463 -1.74 -26.90 -11.16
CA ILE A 463 -0.62 -25.96 -11.15
C ILE A 463 0.69 -26.75 -11.08
N ASP A 464 1.56 -26.53 -12.06
CA ASP A 464 2.85 -27.22 -12.19
C ASP A 464 3.98 -26.43 -11.49
N ALA A 465 3.90 -25.09 -11.55
CA ALA A 465 4.94 -24.21 -11.04
C ALA A 465 4.36 -22.96 -10.38
N VAL A 466 5.17 -22.32 -9.53
CA VAL A 466 4.84 -21.03 -8.94
C VAL A 466 5.93 -20.00 -9.21
N LEU A 467 5.50 -18.74 -9.46
CA LEU A 467 6.35 -17.56 -9.46
C LEU A 467 6.08 -16.79 -8.18
N ILE A 468 7.08 -16.71 -7.29
CA ILE A 468 6.98 -16.03 -5.99
C ILE A 468 7.56 -14.62 -6.13
N CYS A 469 6.69 -13.60 -6.01
CA CYS A 469 7.01 -12.18 -6.18
C CYS A 469 6.49 -11.36 -4.99
N THR A 470 6.51 -11.91 -3.80
CA THR A 470 6.01 -11.33 -2.55
C THR A 470 6.99 -10.31 -1.94
N ARG A 471 6.84 -9.96 -0.67
CA ARG A 471 7.84 -9.26 0.12
C ARG A 471 9.00 -10.21 0.43
N HIS A 472 10.22 -9.66 0.54
CA HIS A 472 11.44 -10.45 0.59
C HIS A 472 11.50 -11.45 1.75
N HIS A 473 11.06 -11.08 2.96
CA HIS A 473 11.03 -11.96 4.15
C HIS A 473 10.10 -13.18 4.00
N LEU A 474 9.22 -13.20 3.01
CA LEU A 474 8.34 -14.34 2.74
C LEU A 474 8.94 -15.35 1.76
N HIS A 475 9.99 -14.96 1.04
CA HIS A 475 10.54 -15.70 -0.10
C HIS A 475 10.97 -17.11 0.27
N ALA A 476 11.86 -17.25 1.25
CA ALA A 476 12.44 -18.54 1.62
C ALA A 476 11.37 -19.53 2.10
N ARG A 477 10.48 -19.09 3.00
CA ARG A 477 9.40 -19.91 3.53
C ARG A 477 8.45 -20.38 2.43
N GLN A 478 7.95 -19.44 1.60
CA GLN A 478 7.02 -19.80 0.52
C GLN A 478 7.65 -20.69 -0.52
N ALA A 479 8.95 -20.51 -0.83
CA ALA A 479 9.68 -21.39 -1.74
C ALA A 479 9.83 -22.81 -1.16
N ALA A 480 10.19 -22.93 0.12
CA ALA A 480 10.32 -24.22 0.79
C ALA A 480 8.99 -25.00 0.81
N GLU A 481 7.90 -24.33 1.13
CA GLU A 481 6.55 -24.92 1.15
C GLU A 481 6.11 -25.35 -0.27
N ALA A 482 6.39 -24.52 -1.29
CA ALA A 482 6.07 -24.84 -2.67
C ALA A 482 6.85 -26.06 -3.19
N LEU A 483 8.14 -26.16 -2.87
CA LEU A 483 8.97 -27.31 -3.22
C LEU A 483 8.47 -28.59 -2.54
N ARG A 484 8.12 -28.54 -1.24
CA ARG A 484 7.51 -29.67 -0.52
C ARG A 484 6.17 -30.09 -1.12
N ALA A 485 5.40 -29.15 -1.68
CA ALA A 485 4.16 -29.42 -2.40
C ALA A 485 4.39 -29.95 -3.84
N GLY A 486 5.64 -30.20 -4.24
CA GLY A 486 6.00 -30.72 -5.55
C GLY A 486 5.90 -29.70 -6.69
N LYS A 487 5.86 -28.40 -6.39
CA LYS A 487 5.78 -27.34 -7.42
C LYS A 487 7.18 -26.90 -7.85
N HIS A 488 7.39 -26.72 -9.15
CA HIS A 488 8.58 -26.00 -9.64
C HIS A 488 8.51 -24.54 -9.16
N VAL A 489 9.64 -23.98 -8.76
CA VAL A 489 9.70 -22.65 -8.14
C VAL A 489 10.60 -21.70 -8.92
N PHE A 490 10.01 -20.61 -9.40
CA PHE A 490 10.73 -19.40 -9.74
C PHE A 490 10.58 -18.42 -8.59
N LEU A 491 11.68 -18.12 -7.92
CA LEU A 491 11.70 -17.22 -6.75
C LEU A 491 12.32 -15.89 -7.14
N GLU A 492 11.57 -14.79 -7.00
CA GLU A 492 12.18 -13.47 -7.09
C GLU A 492 13.29 -13.29 -6.04
N LYS A 493 14.30 -12.53 -6.41
CA LYS A 493 15.40 -12.18 -5.49
C LYS A 493 14.91 -11.23 -4.37
N PRO A 494 15.56 -11.19 -3.23
CA PRO A 494 16.63 -12.08 -2.75
C PRO A 494 16.09 -13.47 -2.38
N MET A 495 16.97 -14.44 -2.31
CA MET A 495 16.60 -15.81 -1.92
C MET A 495 16.07 -15.89 -0.48
N ALA A 496 16.66 -15.11 0.42
CA ALA A 496 16.28 -14.94 1.81
C ALA A 496 16.72 -13.56 2.30
N THR A 497 16.19 -13.09 3.44
CA THR A 497 16.60 -11.84 4.12
C THR A 497 17.47 -12.09 5.34
N GLU A 498 17.40 -13.30 5.92
CA GLU A 498 18.16 -13.73 7.09
C GLU A 498 18.82 -15.10 6.88
N ARG A 499 19.90 -15.39 7.65
CA ARG A 499 20.67 -16.64 7.51
C ARG A 499 19.90 -17.88 7.90
N GLU A 500 19.04 -17.76 8.89
CA GLU A 500 18.18 -18.86 9.36
C GLU A 500 17.18 -19.26 8.26
N GLU A 501 16.57 -18.30 7.60
CA GLU A 501 15.64 -18.52 6.47
C GLU A 501 16.37 -19.19 5.28
N LEU A 502 17.58 -18.72 4.99
CA LEU A 502 18.42 -19.31 3.95
C LEU A 502 18.75 -20.77 4.28
N ALA A 503 19.17 -21.05 5.52
CA ALA A 503 19.53 -22.39 5.97
C ALA A 503 18.34 -23.37 5.87
N ASP A 504 17.14 -22.93 6.28
CA ASP A 504 15.93 -23.74 6.20
C ASP A 504 15.52 -24.08 4.75
N LEU A 505 15.61 -23.09 3.84
CA LEU A 505 15.33 -23.31 2.42
C LEU A 505 16.37 -24.25 1.78
N VAL A 506 17.66 -24.03 2.05
CA VAL A 506 18.75 -24.87 1.55
C VAL A 506 18.59 -26.30 2.02
N LYS A 507 18.33 -26.50 3.32
CA LYS A 507 18.05 -27.84 3.87
C LYS A 507 16.87 -28.51 3.16
N THR A 508 15.78 -27.77 2.94
CA THR A 508 14.61 -28.29 2.22
C THR A 508 14.97 -28.79 0.82
N ILE A 509 15.76 -28.00 0.08
CA ILE A 509 16.18 -28.37 -1.28
C ILE A 509 17.08 -29.63 -1.22
N GLN A 510 18.07 -29.69 -0.31
CA GLN A 510 18.96 -30.79 -0.13
C GLN A 510 18.24 -32.10 0.26
N ASP A 511 17.28 -32.01 1.18
CA ASP A 511 16.44 -33.14 1.61
C ASP A 511 15.65 -33.72 0.41
N LEU A 512 15.04 -32.83 -0.40
CA LEU A 512 14.31 -33.27 -1.60
C LEU A 512 15.22 -33.82 -2.70
N GLN A 513 16.44 -33.29 -2.85
CA GLN A 513 17.45 -33.81 -3.79
C GLN A 513 17.92 -35.20 -3.36
N ALA A 514 18.13 -35.40 -2.06
CA ALA A 514 18.59 -36.69 -1.53
C ALA A 514 17.62 -37.85 -1.80
N VAL A 515 16.32 -37.56 -1.84
CA VAL A 515 15.26 -38.54 -2.18
C VAL A 515 14.88 -38.56 -3.67
N GLY A 516 15.51 -37.70 -4.49
CA GLY A 516 15.31 -37.69 -5.94
C GLY A 516 13.97 -37.06 -6.39
N THR A 517 13.30 -36.30 -5.52
CA THR A 517 11.98 -35.69 -5.81
C THR A 517 12.00 -34.16 -5.88
N CYS A 518 13.19 -33.55 -5.94
CA CYS A 518 13.31 -32.10 -5.93
C CYS A 518 12.77 -31.50 -7.24
N PRO A 519 11.72 -30.64 -7.16
CA PRO A 519 11.27 -29.87 -8.32
C PRO A 519 12.34 -28.88 -8.78
N ALA A 520 12.20 -28.33 -9.97
CA ALA A 520 13.06 -27.26 -10.45
C ALA A 520 12.97 -26.03 -9.55
N PHE A 521 14.11 -25.47 -9.16
CA PHE A 521 14.24 -24.26 -8.36
C PHE A 521 15.14 -23.27 -9.07
N MET A 522 14.71 -22.02 -9.21
CA MET A 522 15.46 -20.93 -9.82
C MET A 522 15.21 -19.61 -9.10
N VAL A 523 16.29 -18.86 -8.81
CA VAL A 523 16.20 -17.50 -8.29
C VAL A 523 16.27 -16.50 -9.45
N GLY A 524 15.43 -15.47 -9.44
CA GLY A 524 15.25 -14.46 -10.50
C GLY A 524 16.42 -13.47 -10.62
N PHE A 525 17.62 -13.96 -10.88
CA PHE A 525 18.78 -13.13 -11.18
C PHE A 525 18.85 -12.84 -12.68
N ASN A 526 18.02 -11.90 -13.11
CA ASN A 526 17.76 -11.60 -14.51
C ASN A 526 18.99 -11.12 -15.31
N ARG A 527 19.94 -10.40 -14.69
CA ARG A 527 21.02 -9.71 -15.43
C ARG A 527 21.94 -10.64 -16.19
N ARG A 528 22.19 -11.87 -15.69
CA ARG A 528 22.98 -12.88 -16.39
C ARG A 528 22.33 -13.33 -17.72
N PHE A 529 21.03 -13.22 -17.84
CA PHE A 529 20.27 -13.57 -19.04
C PHE A 529 20.13 -12.41 -20.03
N SER A 530 20.68 -11.23 -19.73
CA SER A 530 20.65 -10.13 -20.68
C SER A 530 21.52 -10.43 -21.90
N PRO A 531 21.14 -9.98 -23.10
CA PRO A 531 21.98 -10.15 -24.29
C PRO A 531 23.35 -9.50 -24.13
N PHE A 532 23.43 -8.45 -23.31
CA PHE A 532 24.69 -7.75 -23.01
C PHE A 532 25.62 -8.59 -22.15
N ALA A 533 25.10 -9.17 -21.04
CA ALA A 533 25.90 -10.04 -20.16
C ALA A 533 26.34 -11.33 -20.90
N SER A 534 25.45 -11.91 -21.72
CA SER A 534 25.77 -13.06 -22.56
C SER A 534 26.91 -12.73 -23.54
N LYS A 535 26.87 -11.56 -24.18
CA LYS A 535 27.92 -11.12 -25.10
C LYS A 535 29.25 -10.84 -24.37
N VAL A 536 29.22 -10.22 -23.21
CA VAL A 536 30.42 -10.06 -22.37
C VAL A 536 30.99 -11.42 -22.03
N LYS A 537 30.18 -12.39 -21.56
CA LYS A 537 30.61 -13.75 -21.25
C LYS A 537 31.25 -14.47 -22.42
N GLU A 538 30.65 -14.35 -23.61
CA GLU A 538 31.22 -14.89 -24.87
C GLU A 538 32.64 -14.35 -25.12
N VAL A 539 32.82 -13.02 -25.01
CA VAL A 539 34.11 -12.36 -25.32
C VAL A 539 35.21 -12.72 -24.31
N ILE A 540 34.85 -12.92 -23.04
CA ILE A 540 35.81 -13.24 -21.96
C ILE A 540 36.03 -14.75 -21.82
N THR A 541 35.25 -15.60 -22.48
CA THR A 541 35.45 -17.04 -22.47
C THR A 541 36.81 -17.38 -23.11
N GLY A 542 37.56 -18.27 -22.45
CA GLY A 542 38.91 -18.64 -22.87
C GLY A 542 40.01 -17.62 -22.53
N ARG A 543 39.70 -16.65 -21.64
CA ARG A 543 40.71 -15.73 -21.08
C ARG A 543 41.85 -16.47 -20.42
N VAL A 544 43.02 -15.84 -20.44
CA VAL A 544 44.23 -16.38 -19.81
C VAL A 544 44.44 -15.79 -18.42
N HIS A 545 44.13 -14.50 -18.26
CA HIS A 545 44.34 -13.76 -17.00
C HIS A 545 43.04 -13.53 -16.24
N PRO A 546 43.13 -13.25 -14.91
CA PRO A 546 42.00 -12.85 -14.09
C PRO A 546 41.27 -11.61 -14.62
N LEU A 547 39.99 -11.50 -14.30
CA LEU A 547 39.15 -10.35 -14.63
C LEU A 547 39.34 -9.21 -13.61
N LEU A 548 39.32 -7.97 -14.12
CA LEU A 548 39.02 -6.81 -13.27
C LEU A 548 37.68 -6.25 -13.75
N ILE A 549 36.69 -6.21 -12.84
CA ILE A 549 35.36 -5.68 -13.12
C ILE A 549 35.05 -4.52 -12.20
N HIS A 550 34.58 -3.41 -12.77
CA HIS A 550 34.00 -2.33 -12.01
C HIS A 550 32.53 -2.17 -12.40
N TYR A 551 31.64 -2.14 -11.41
CA TYR A 551 30.20 -1.92 -11.59
C TYR A 551 29.71 -0.77 -10.74
N ARG A 552 28.95 0.15 -11.35
CA ARG A 552 28.29 1.26 -10.68
C ARG A 552 26.76 1.07 -10.73
N MET A 553 26.14 1.17 -9.55
CA MET A 553 24.69 1.21 -9.37
C MET A 553 24.29 2.56 -8.76
N ASN A 554 23.70 3.46 -9.56
CA ASN A 554 23.05 4.69 -9.09
C ASN A 554 21.57 4.40 -8.83
N ALA A 555 21.26 3.92 -7.63
CA ALA A 555 19.93 3.38 -7.31
C ALA A 555 18.87 4.47 -7.05
N GLY A 556 19.31 5.68 -6.65
CA GLY A 556 18.45 6.76 -6.16
C GLY A 556 17.92 6.51 -4.75
N SER A 557 17.64 7.61 -4.02
CA SER A 557 17.13 7.54 -2.65
C SER A 557 15.69 7.02 -2.59
N LEU A 558 15.39 6.28 -1.53
CA LEU A 558 14.04 5.91 -1.10
C LEU A 558 13.68 6.71 0.17
N PRO A 559 12.39 6.92 0.45
CA PRO A 559 11.97 7.43 1.75
C PRO A 559 12.49 6.53 2.88
N PRO A 560 12.86 7.10 4.05
CA PRO A 560 13.39 6.29 5.17
C PRO A 560 12.43 5.19 5.66
N ASP A 561 11.13 5.45 5.59
CA ASP A 561 10.03 4.54 5.93
C ASP A 561 9.67 3.54 4.81
N HIS A 562 10.43 3.50 3.72
CA HIS A 562 10.17 2.56 2.64
C HIS A 562 10.45 1.13 3.10
N TRP A 563 9.54 0.20 2.81
CA TRP A 563 9.59 -1.20 3.27
C TRP A 563 10.91 -1.94 2.96
N VAL A 564 11.64 -1.55 1.92
CA VAL A 564 12.97 -2.10 1.59
C VAL A 564 13.97 -1.88 2.72
N ASN A 565 13.81 -0.79 3.47
CA ASN A 565 14.67 -0.41 4.59
C ASN A 565 14.20 -1.00 5.93
N SER A 566 13.08 -1.76 5.92
CA SER A 566 12.58 -2.50 7.08
C SER A 566 13.08 -3.96 7.07
N PRO A 567 12.88 -4.72 8.16
CA PRO A 567 13.16 -6.16 8.19
C PRO A 567 12.49 -6.95 7.06
N GLU A 568 11.31 -6.52 6.58
CA GLU A 568 10.63 -7.15 5.45
C GLU A 568 11.44 -7.11 4.14
N GLY A 569 12.27 -6.08 3.97
CA GLY A 569 13.06 -5.85 2.77
C GLY A 569 14.50 -6.34 2.85
N GLY A 570 15.08 -6.42 4.06
CA GLY A 570 16.47 -6.81 4.30
C GLY A 570 17.52 -5.79 3.88
N GLY A 571 17.11 -4.55 3.50
CA GLY A 571 18.01 -3.48 3.04
C GLY A 571 18.44 -3.61 1.57
N ARG A 572 19.19 -2.62 1.10
CA ARG A 572 19.63 -2.53 -0.30
C ARG A 572 20.73 -3.53 -0.66
N ALA A 573 21.62 -3.82 0.29
CA ALA A 573 22.70 -4.79 0.07
C ALA A 573 22.10 -6.17 -0.27
N VAL A 574 21.14 -6.63 0.52
CA VAL A 574 20.48 -7.93 0.31
C VAL A 574 19.47 -7.86 -0.85
N GLY A 575 18.60 -6.84 -0.86
CA GLY A 575 17.47 -6.76 -1.79
C GLY A 575 17.85 -6.35 -3.22
N GLU A 576 19.01 -5.72 -3.46
CA GLU A 576 19.36 -5.20 -4.78
C GLU A 576 20.81 -5.51 -5.21
N ALA A 577 21.81 -5.39 -4.33
CA ALA A 577 23.19 -5.67 -4.70
C ALA A 577 23.43 -7.16 -5.06
N CYS A 578 22.63 -8.08 -4.54
CA CYS A 578 22.64 -9.48 -4.89
C CYS A 578 22.57 -9.74 -6.41
N HIS A 579 21.87 -8.90 -7.17
CA HIS A 579 21.86 -8.98 -8.63
C HIS A 579 23.25 -8.78 -9.27
N ILE A 580 24.08 -7.92 -8.68
CA ILE A 580 25.40 -7.61 -9.22
C ILE A 580 26.41 -8.68 -8.79
N LEU A 581 26.25 -9.17 -7.56
CA LEU A 581 27.02 -10.31 -7.06
C LEU A 581 26.79 -11.54 -7.94
N ASP A 582 25.54 -11.79 -8.33
CA ASP A 582 25.16 -12.82 -9.28
C ASP A 582 25.86 -12.64 -10.65
N LEU A 583 25.79 -11.41 -11.19
CA LEU A 583 26.45 -11.09 -12.46
C LEU A 583 27.97 -11.31 -12.40
N PHE A 584 28.60 -10.89 -11.31
CA PHE A 584 30.02 -11.13 -11.07
C PHE A 584 30.35 -12.62 -11.05
N ARG A 585 29.59 -13.41 -10.30
CA ARG A 585 29.75 -14.87 -10.24
C ARG A 585 29.57 -15.52 -11.60
N TYR A 586 28.56 -15.10 -12.36
CA TYR A 586 28.30 -15.58 -13.71
C TYR A 586 29.47 -15.28 -14.66
N LEU A 587 30.00 -14.05 -14.66
CA LEU A 587 31.08 -13.66 -15.55
C LEU A 587 32.38 -14.36 -15.19
N ASN A 588 32.73 -14.42 -13.89
CA ASN A 588 33.95 -15.08 -13.44
C ASN A 588 33.92 -16.60 -13.67
N GLY A 589 32.83 -17.27 -13.33
CA GLY A 589 32.68 -18.72 -13.45
C GLY A 589 33.34 -19.54 -12.35
N VAL A 590 33.98 -18.88 -11.35
CA VAL A 590 34.63 -19.53 -10.21
C VAL A 590 34.09 -18.96 -8.89
N PRO A 591 34.16 -19.70 -7.77
CA PRO A 591 33.69 -19.23 -6.47
C PRO A 591 34.47 -18.00 -5.96
N ALA A 592 33.79 -17.16 -5.16
CA ALA A 592 34.41 -16.08 -4.43
C ALA A 592 35.25 -16.61 -3.26
N GLU A 593 36.33 -15.88 -2.92
CA GLU A 593 37.11 -16.09 -1.68
C GLU A 593 36.55 -15.26 -0.52
N GLY A 594 35.95 -14.11 -0.83
CA GLY A 594 35.36 -13.23 0.15
C GLY A 594 35.06 -11.83 -0.39
N VAL A 595 34.44 -11.02 0.45
CA VAL A 595 34.05 -9.65 0.15
C VAL A 595 34.49 -8.69 1.24
N THR A 596 34.90 -7.50 0.84
CA THR A 596 35.17 -6.37 1.73
C THR A 596 34.27 -5.21 1.33
N ALA A 597 33.53 -4.64 2.28
CA ALA A 597 32.63 -3.51 2.03
C ALA A 597 32.95 -2.33 2.94
N THR A 598 32.78 -1.13 2.39
CA THR A 598 32.95 0.13 3.13
C THR A 598 31.82 1.07 2.73
N ALA A 599 31.06 1.51 3.73
CA ALA A 599 29.98 2.47 3.56
C ALA A 599 30.44 3.90 3.82
N ILE A 600 29.69 4.88 3.31
CA ILE A 600 29.88 6.27 3.68
C ILE A 600 29.45 6.50 5.14
N ARG A 601 29.97 7.56 5.76
CA ARG A 601 29.45 8.11 7.03
C ARG A 601 28.46 9.21 6.70
N ALA A 602 27.16 8.89 6.83
CA ALA A 602 26.12 9.86 6.56
C ALA A 602 26.02 10.89 7.69
N HIS A 603 25.98 12.18 7.35
CA HIS A 603 25.73 13.28 8.29
C HIS A 603 24.25 13.58 8.50
N SER A 604 23.36 12.82 7.84
CA SER A 604 21.92 13.01 7.87
C SER A 604 21.22 11.65 7.91
N PRO A 605 20.13 11.50 8.66
CA PRO A 605 19.30 10.28 8.67
C PRO A 605 18.60 9.99 7.33
N LEU A 606 18.68 10.92 6.37
CA LEU A 606 18.12 10.73 5.01
C LEU A 606 18.87 9.68 4.18
N TYR A 607 20.10 9.33 4.56
CA TYR A 607 20.93 8.38 3.83
C TYR A 607 21.40 7.26 4.77
N HIS A 608 21.02 6.03 4.46
CA HIS A 608 21.48 4.86 5.20
C HIS A 608 22.84 4.36 4.67
N ALA A 609 23.63 3.74 5.54
CA ALA A 609 24.95 3.22 5.18
C ALA A 609 24.85 2.08 4.15
N ASP A 610 23.89 1.20 4.30
CA ASP A 610 23.61 0.08 3.39
C ASP A 610 23.05 0.50 2.02
N GLU A 611 22.78 1.80 1.82
CA GLU A 611 22.39 2.38 0.53
C GLU A 611 23.58 3.05 -0.20
N ASN A 612 24.75 3.20 0.46
CA ASN A 612 25.87 3.99 -0.07
C ASN A 612 27.20 3.34 0.32
N PHE A 613 27.66 2.41 -0.46
CA PHE A 613 28.86 1.62 -0.17
C PHE A 613 29.66 1.26 -1.41
N VAL A 614 30.91 0.89 -1.17
CA VAL A 614 31.77 0.21 -2.13
C VAL A 614 32.06 -1.18 -1.59
N ALA A 615 31.83 -2.21 -2.40
CA ALA A 615 32.16 -3.59 -2.08
C ALA A 615 33.15 -4.16 -3.10
N THR A 616 34.16 -4.89 -2.63
CA THR A 616 35.14 -5.56 -3.47
C THR A 616 35.09 -7.06 -3.20
N VAL A 617 34.76 -7.85 -4.22
CA VAL A 617 34.74 -9.31 -4.19
C VAL A 617 36.01 -9.85 -4.83
N ARG A 618 36.69 -10.76 -4.16
CA ARG A 618 37.82 -11.52 -4.69
C ARG A 618 37.40 -12.95 -5.03
N TYR A 619 37.89 -13.45 -6.14
CA TYR A 619 37.57 -14.78 -6.67
C TYR A 619 38.80 -15.67 -6.67
N ARG A 620 38.60 -17.01 -6.62
CA ARG A 620 39.67 -18.01 -6.51
C ARG A 620 40.68 -18.03 -7.65
N ASP A 621 40.31 -17.50 -8.82
CA ASP A 621 41.22 -17.34 -9.97
C ASP A 621 42.05 -16.04 -9.92
N GLY A 622 41.93 -15.29 -8.84
CA GLY A 622 42.58 -13.99 -8.66
C GLY A 622 41.80 -12.81 -9.25
N SER A 623 40.63 -13.03 -9.83
CA SER A 623 39.76 -11.95 -10.34
C SER A 623 39.24 -11.08 -9.21
N VAL A 624 39.09 -9.77 -9.51
CA VAL A 624 38.60 -8.75 -8.57
C VAL A 624 37.42 -8.00 -9.18
N CYS A 625 36.31 -7.94 -8.47
CA CYS A 625 35.12 -7.23 -8.88
C CYS A 625 34.70 -6.19 -7.85
N THR A 626 34.50 -4.95 -8.28
CA THR A 626 34.14 -3.82 -7.42
C THR A 626 32.73 -3.32 -7.76
N LEU A 627 31.88 -3.20 -6.75
CA LEU A 627 30.57 -2.59 -6.83
C LEU A 627 30.57 -1.25 -6.10
N LEU A 628 30.35 -0.15 -6.83
CA LEU A 628 29.92 1.12 -6.27
C LEU A 628 28.39 1.14 -6.26
N TYR A 629 27.79 1.04 -5.08
CA TYR A 629 26.35 1.19 -4.88
C TYR A 629 26.05 2.52 -4.19
N THR A 630 25.12 3.33 -4.77
CA THR A 630 24.80 4.63 -4.18
C THR A 630 23.36 5.06 -4.41
N ALA A 631 22.77 5.67 -3.38
CA ALA A 631 21.50 6.39 -3.41
C ALA A 631 21.66 7.91 -3.51
N LEU A 632 22.92 8.42 -3.49
CA LEU A 632 23.24 9.87 -3.51
C LEU A 632 23.16 10.50 -4.90
N GLY A 633 23.19 9.68 -5.95
CA GLY A 633 23.30 10.19 -7.31
C GLY A 633 22.00 10.80 -7.82
N ALA A 634 22.13 11.71 -8.79
CA ALA A 634 20.98 12.28 -9.49
C ALA A 634 20.20 11.21 -10.25
N ARG A 635 18.86 11.32 -10.25
CA ARG A 635 17.96 10.33 -10.89
C ARG A 635 17.98 10.35 -12.41
N ASP A 636 18.46 11.42 -13.02
CA ASP A 636 18.63 11.57 -14.47
C ASP A 636 19.97 11.03 -14.97
N PHE A 637 20.91 10.69 -14.05
CA PHE A 637 22.13 10.00 -14.40
C PHE A 637 21.85 8.49 -14.64
N PRO A 638 22.48 7.84 -15.64
CA PRO A 638 22.26 6.42 -15.93
C PRO A 638 22.41 5.52 -14.70
N LYS A 639 21.44 4.61 -14.54
CA LYS A 639 21.37 3.79 -13.31
C LYS A 639 22.55 2.83 -13.19
N GLU A 640 22.89 2.12 -14.28
CA GLU A 640 23.85 1.01 -14.23
C GLU A 640 24.95 1.17 -15.26
N ALA A 641 26.21 0.97 -14.88
CA ALA A 641 27.34 0.90 -15.79
C ALA A 641 28.33 -0.16 -15.32
N MET A 642 28.95 -0.88 -16.26
CA MET A 642 29.95 -1.90 -15.97
C MET A 642 31.13 -1.79 -16.93
N GLU A 643 32.33 -1.90 -16.41
CA GLU A 643 33.55 -2.02 -17.17
C GLU A 643 34.25 -3.34 -16.86
N VAL A 644 34.67 -4.07 -17.89
CA VAL A 644 35.36 -5.37 -17.76
C VAL A 644 36.68 -5.29 -18.49
N TYR A 645 37.78 -5.56 -17.77
CA TYR A 645 39.15 -5.53 -18.27
C TYR A 645 39.75 -6.93 -18.24
N VAL A 646 40.25 -7.40 -19.38
CA VAL A 646 40.86 -8.73 -19.48
C VAL A 646 41.71 -8.85 -20.77
N ASP A 647 42.91 -9.39 -20.70
CA ASP A 647 43.77 -9.78 -21.85
C ASP A 647 43.87 -8.69 -22.94
N GLY A 648 44.04 -7.42 -22.58
CA GLY A 648 44.11 -6.30 -23.52
C GLY A 648 42.78 -5.88 -24.12
N ARG A 649 41.66 -6.37 -23.62
CA ARG A 649 40.29 -6.03 -24.04
C ARG A 649 39.59 -5.24 -22.95
N VAL A 650 38.76 -4.28 -23.37
CA VAL A 650 37.85 -3.56 -22.46
C VAL A 650 36.44 -3.62 -23.03
N LEU A 651 35.49 -3.98 -22.16
CA LEU A 651 34.07 -3.99 -22.49
C LEU A 651 33.35 -3.01 -21.56
N VAL A 652 32.58 -2.08 -22.13
CA VAL A 652 31.84 -1.06 -21.38
C VAL A 652 30.37 -1.23 -21.65
N LEU A 653 29.62 -1.57 -20.59
CA LEU A 653 28.17 -1.68 -20.61
C LEU A 653 27.54 -0.41 -20.01
N ASP A 654 26.66 0.25 -20.76
CA ASP A 654 25.88 1.39 -20.28
C ASP A 654 24.40 1.04 -20.27
N ASP A 655 23.84 1.04 -19.06
CA ASP A 655 22.40 0.91 -18.71
C ASP A 655 21.63 -0.20 -19.46
N TYR A 656 22.30 -1.30 -19.82
CA TYR A 656 21.74 -2.41 -20.61
C TYR A 656 21.09 -1.94 -21.92
N ARG A 657 21.67 -0.94 -22.55
CA ARG A 657 21.30 -0.38 -23.85
C ARG A 657 22.47 -0.33 -24.84
N VAL A 658 23.66 -0.16 -24.34
CA VAL A 658 24.88 -0.04 -25.13
C VAL A 658 25.98 -0.93 -24.56
N LEU A 659 26.62 -1.70 -25.41
CA LEU A 659 27.88 -2.37 -25.12
C LEU A 659 28.91 -1.84 -26.11
N GLU A 660 29.96 -1.23 -25.58
CA GLU A 660 31.14 -0.84 -26.35
C GLU A 660 32.26 -1.83 -26.10
N SER A 661 33.12 -2.04 -27.09
CA SER A 661 34.23 -2.99 -26.99
C SER A 661 35.50 -2.40 -27.59
N TYR A 662 36.59 -2.54 -26.84
CA TYR A 662 37.93 -2.10 -27.22
C TYR A 662 38.89 -3.29 -27.17
N GLY A 663 39.86 -3.35 -28.06
CA GLY A 663 40.78 -4.47 -28.20
C GLY A 663 40.14 -5.76 -28.81
N VAL A 664 38.86 -5.73 -29.13
CA VAL A 664 38.14 -6.79 -29.83
C VAL A 664 37.14 -6.21 -30.82
N LYS A 665 37.11 -6.71 -32.05
CA LYS A 665 36.21 -6.21 -33.10
C LYS A 665 34.85 -6.92 -33.05
N GLY A 666 33.75 -6.19 -33.30
CA GLY A 666 32.40 -6.75 -33.50
C GLY A 666 31.68 -7.25 -32.25
N ALA A 667 32.18 -6.95 -31.04
CA ALA A 667 31.53 -7.30 -29.81
C ALA A 667 30.55 -6.25 -29.28
N GLY A 668 30.68 -4.98 -29.73
CA GLY A 668 29.80 -3.90 -29.31
C GLY A 668 28.49 -3.89 -30.09
N PHE A 669 27.36 -3.54 -29.39
CA PHE A 669 26.06 -3.35 -30.00
C PHE A 669 25.16 -2.43 -29.15
N ARG A 670 24.02 -1.99 -29.73
CA ARG A 670 23.02 -1.13 -29.09
C ARG A 670 21.63 -1.68 -29.27
N THR A 671 20.77 -1.40 -28.30
CA THR A 671 19.32 -1.65 -28.36
C THR A 671 18.54 -0.35 -28.13
N THR A 672 17.35 -0.25 -28.71
CA THR A 672 16.47 0.92 -28.50
C THR A 672 15.87 0.93 -27.10
N LEU A 673 15.55 -0.26 -26.57
CA LEU A 673 14.98 -0.46 -25.24
C LEU A 673 16.01 -1.17 -24.36
N GLN A 674 15.97 -0.85 -23.08
CA GLN A 674 16.75 -1.54 -22.06
C GLN A 674 16.34 -3.02 -21.99
N ASP A 675 17.32 -3.93 -22.09
CA ASP A 675 17.09 -5.37 -21.93
C ASP A 675 17.98 -5.96 -20.82
N LYS A 676 17.36 -6.17 -19.69
CA LYS A 676 17.98 -6.76 -18.49
C LYS A 676 17.79 -8.27 -18.36
N GLY A 677 17.23 -8.94 -19.37
CA GLY A 677 17.10 -10.39 -19.42
C GLY A 677 15.86 -11.01 -18.80
N HIS A 678 14.88 -10.22 -18.32
CA HIS A 678 13.70 -10.77 -17.64
C HIS A 678 12.86 -11.77 -18.46
N ARG A 679 12.82 -11.61 -19.79
CA ARG A 679 12.14 -12.57 -20.66
C ARG A 679 12.96 -13.85 -20.76
N ALA A 680 14.26 -13.71 -21.01
CA ALA A 680 15.16 -14.84 -21.20
C ALA A 680 15.30 -15.69 -19.93
N GLU A 681 15.22 -15.10 -18.73
CA GLU A 681 15.21 -15.86 -17.48
C GLU A 681 13.96 -16.75 -17.35
N LEU A 682 12.77 -16.27 -17.73
CA LEU A 682 11.54 -17.07 -17.75
C LEU A 682 11.65 -18.20 -18.79
N GLU A 683 12.25 -17.95 -19.95
CA GLU A 683 12.53 -18.99 -20.93
C GLU A 683 13.51 -20.04 -20.38
N ALA A 684 14.51 -19.63 -19.61
CA ALA A 684 15.43 -20.54 -18.91
C ALA A 684 14.71 -21.35 -17.84
N PHE A 685 13.85 -20.73 -17.04
CA PHE A 685 13.02 -21.43 -16.06
C PHE A 685 12.11 -22.47 -16.70
N HIS A 686 11.49 -22.15 -17.84
CA HIS A 686 10.67 -23.13 -18.56
C HIS A 686 11.49 -24.35 -18.99
N ARG A 687 12.68 -24.14 -19.58
CA ARG A 687 13.57 -25.26 -19.97
C ARG A 687 13.96 -26.11 -18.77
N LEU A 688 14.26 -25.48 -17.64
CA LEU A 688 14.60 -26.16 -16.40
C LEU A 688 13.43 -27.01 -15.90
N ALA A 689 12.23 -26.43 -15.77
CA ALA A 689 11.04 -27.11 -15.26
C ALA A 689 10.55 -28.26 -16.18
N THR A 690 10.86 -28.18 -17.50
CA THR A 690 10.51 -29.23 -18.47
C THR A 690 11.62 -30.23 -18.75
N GLY A 691 12.74 -30.20 -18.00
CA GLY A 691 13.86 -31.11 -18.17
C GLY A 691 14.67 -30.94 -19.45
N GLN A 692 14.58 -29.74 -20.08
CA GLN A 692 15.28 -29.42 -21.34
C GLN A 692 16.57 -28.59 -21.12
N ALA A 693 16.97 -28.38 -19.88
CA ALA A 693 18.14 -27.56 -19.57
C ALA A 693 19.38 -28.40 -19.32
N ASP A 694 20.50 -28.02 -19.98
CA ASP A 694 21.81 -28.61 -19.77
C ASP A 694 22.61 -28.00 -18.60
N ALA A 695 22.14 -26.86 -18.03
CA ALA A 695 22.84 -26.22 -16.93
C ALA A 695 21.85 -25.58 -15.94
N HIS A 696 21.81 -26.20 -14.77
CA HIS A 696 21.29 -25.55 -13.58
C HIS A 696 22.36 -24.60 -13.02
N LEU A 697 21.94 -23.44 -12.52
CA LEU A 697 22.73 -22.79 -11.48
C LEU A 697 22.82 -23.80 -10.33
N ALA A 698 24.05 -24.13 -9.93
CA ALA A 698 24.23 -24.96 -8.77
C ALA A 698 23.66 -24.23 -7.55
N LEU A 699 22.96 -24.92 -6.67
CA LEU A 699 22.43 -24.35 -5.42
C LEU A 699 23.53 -23.59 -4.66
N ASP A 700 24.77 -24.08 -4.70
CA ASP A 700 25.94 -23.45 -4.09
C ASP A 700 26.20 -22.02 -4.62
N GLU A 701 25.89 -21.72 -5.88
CA GLU A 701 25.99 -20.32 -6.40
C GLU A 701 24.96 -19.39 -5.76
N TYR A 702 23.73 -19.85 -5.59
CA TYR A 702 22.69 -19.05 -4.93
C TYR A 702 23.00 -18.79 -3.46
N ILE A 703 23.55 -19.81 -2.76
CA ILE A 703 24.00 -19.69 -1.38
C ILE A 703 25.13 -18.67 -1.30
N GLU A 704 26.17 -18.81 -2.15
CA GLU A 704 27.33 -17.91 -2.20
C GLU A 704 26.90 -16.46 -2.40
N ILE A 705 26.04 -16.19 -3.38
CA ILE A 705 25.54 -14.84 -3.69
C ILE A 705 24.76 -14.24 -2.50
N THR A 706 23.93 -15.05 -1.86
CA THR A 706 23.13 -14.60 -0.72
C THR A 706 24.00 -14.32 0.49
N GLU A 707 24.97 -15.18 0.81
CA GLU A 707 25.93 -14.98 1.92
C GLU A 707 26.84 -13.76 1.69
N LEU A 708 27.31 -13.52 0.45
CA LEU A 708 28.04 -12.33 0.11
C LEU A 708 27.22 -11.06 0.34
N SER A 709 25.92 -11.07 0.04
CA SER A 709 25.03 -9.94 0.27
C SER A 709 24.82 -9.66 1.78
N PHE A 710 24.71 -10.72 2.59
CA PHE A 710 24.67 -10.61 4.06
C PHE A 710 25.99 -10.07 4.61
N ALA A 711 27.13 -10.56 4.11
CA ALA A 711 28.44 -10.08 4.53
C ALA A 711 28.65 -8.58 4.22
N ILE A 712 28.14 -8.09 3.08
CA ILE A 712 28.14 -6.66 2.74
C ILE A 712 27.27 -5.89 3.74
N ARG A 713 26.02 -6.34 3.98
CA ARG A 713 25.11 -5.72 4.96
C ARG A 713 25.77 -5.60 6.33
N ASP A 714 26.30 -6.70 6.83
CA ASP A 714 26.89 -6.75 8.16
C ASP A 714 28.10 -5.81 8.28
N GLN A 715 28.98 -5.75 7.26
CA GLN A 715 30.15 -4.86 7.27
C GLN A 715 29.77 -3.38 7.15
N THR A 716 28.70 -3.06 6.42
CA THR A 716 28.23 -1.66 6.26
C THR A 716 27.54 -1.15 7.51
N LEU A 717 26.83 -2.02 8.27
CA LEU A 717 26.12 -1.66 9.50
C LEU A 717 27.05 -1.67 10.72
N ALA A 718 27.96 -2.63 10.87
CA ALA A 718 28.83 -2.78 12.04
C ALA A 718 29.75 -1.56 12.29
N ARG A 719 30.10 -0.81 11.26
CA ARG A 719 30.94 0.40 11.37
C ARG A 719 30.18 1.63 11.89
N GLN A 720 28.86 1.62 11.90
CA GLN A 720 28.06 2.69 12.50
C GLN A 720 27.99 2.60 14.03
N THR A 721 28.03 1.39 14.58
CA THR A 721 27.91 1.16 16.03
C THR A 721 29.21 1.45 16.79
N ASN A 722 30.39 1.28 16.16
CA ASN A 722 31.70 1.51 16.81
C ASN A 722 32.11 2.99 16.94
N ASP A 723 31.38 3.92 16.33
CA ASP A 723 31.70 5.36 16.35
C ASP A 723 30.71 6.19 17.22
N GLN A 724 29.75 5.55 17.89
CA GLN A 724 28.82 6.18 18.86
C GLN A 724 29.22 5.93 20.33
N GLY A 725 30.39 5.28 20.57
CA GLY A 725 30.95 5.00 21.87
C GLY A 725 31.96 6.04 22.29
#